data_2ad45330ed8ff11f7b3f6edeebb08455
#
_entry.id   2ad45330ed8ff11f7b3f6edeebb08455
#
_cell.length_a   1.000
_cell.length_b   1.000
_cell.length_c   1.000
_cell.angle_alpha   90.00
_cell.angle_beta   90.00
_cell.angle_gamma   90.00
#
_symmetry.space_group_name_H-M   'P 1'
#
loop_
_entity.id
_entity.type
_entity.pdbx_description
1 polymer ?
#
loop_
_entity_poly.entity_id
_entity_poly.type
_entity_poly.pdbx_seq_one_letter_code
_entity_poly.pdbx_strand_id
1 'polypeptide(L)'
;MSRARFALSLYKIGCTSAIQNKSKLLFCIALGLHYLCKQNVLQESTMSSIFAKVWSAIRRVGRALHNGWTWYKGQYNGRPWWYKTITAIWSFFAFIIVYCFAVYFNLFWLFGKSPSISDILNPKTAAASEIYSADGKLLGKYFNENRSPVPYDSISPAFFEALIATEDERFYQHHGVDYRGMFAAAKDAVHGHARGASTITQQLVKNMFRVRTQYSTGLLGKIPGLSIVIMKSKEIIIAQLIELFSDKQNILEKYANTVDFGSNAYGIKTAAKTYFNKTPNALNPEEAAVLVGLLKATSAYNPRINPDRSLKRRNTVLNNMYTHRAMLKERFGEVYVADAETLARLQAMPIKLDFSVEDAYDGTALYFRDALKDYMEKQFPDLDVFSDGLKIYTTLDSRMQAYAEKAVHDQMKTVQRNFDAHWRGMGDPWRDAKGNEIPGFIEDKVRKTDAYKMLQARFPNNPDSIDYYLNKPHEVKLFSYDGPVVKTMSTVDSLKYMVKFMHTGFVAMEPETGYVRAYVGDIDFKTWKYDKVRSMRQPGSTFKLFVYATAMKQGMTPSDTRKDEYIRMRVYDKFKHDSVYWQPHNANGRFSNAEIPLRAAFAQSVNTIAVKLGQEAGISNVIQTAHDMGIQSPLDNNPSLALGSNDVNLFELVNAYSTVADDGLHVAPVMVTKIIDADGNTIFEAKTDEGVRALPQTTAFYMQKLLEAGVRDAGGTSQTLGAGMYLGPFSNQLDMGGKTGTSNNHSDAWFVGVTPSLVAGAWVGGEYRSIHFRTGALGQGSRTALPIVAQFFRSVMDDASLRTKYLHKYGMPPADIDASTYQATYTPPTVKSDSLENDSLSVERGEYEGEDLMGGEGSESHESAIEGNETHSESSTSATHKEATERTSHSNATSNSNVSSSTNTKSSKKSKKSSTSSNAESLFE
;
A
#
# COMPACT_ATOMS: atom_id res chain seq x y z
N MET A 1 -1.87 17.30 -34.40
CA MET A 1 -1.60 16.16 -33.52
C MET A 1 -2.82 15.30 -33.13
N SER A 2 -4.05 15.82 -33.06
CA SER A 2 -5.26 15.03 -32.67
C SER A 2 -5.72 14.03 -33.73
N ARG A 3 -5.64 14.35 -35.01
CA ARG A 3 -6.08 13.48 -36.14
C ARG A 3 -5.13 12.29 -36.38
N ALA A 4 -3.84 12.44 -36.06
CA ALA A 4 -2.86 11.34 -36.15
C ALA A 4 -3.05 10.28 -35.05
N ARG A 5 -3.45 10.70 -33.82
CA ARG A 5 -3.79 9.77 -32.74
C ARG A 5 -5.08 9.00 -33.01
N PHE A 6 -6.05 9.60 -33.65
CA PHE A 6 -7.31 8.92 -34.02
C PHE A 6 -7.10 7.90 -35.15
N ALA A 7 -6.26 8.22 -36.13
CA ALA A 7 -5.88 7.26 -37.18
C ALA A 7 -5.04 6.09 -36.65
N LEU A 8 -4.13 6.33 -35.70
CA LEU A 8 -3.37 5.27 -35.02
C LEU A 8 -4.27 4.37 -34.14
N SER A 9 -5.33 4.93 -33.56
CA SER A 9 -6.32 4.20 -32.78
C SER A 9 -7.16 3.26 -33.64
N LEU A 10 -7.62 3.75 -34.81
CA LEU A 10 -8.34 2.93 -35.80
C LEU A 10 -7.45 1.86 -36.43
N TYR A 11 -6.15 2.16 -36.62
CA TYR A 11 -5.16 1.19 -37.09
C TYR A 11 -4.90 0.07 -36.07
N LYS A 12 -4.85 0.39 -34.76
CA LYS A 12 -4.74 -0.60 -33.69
C LYS A 12 -5.97 -1.52 -33.59
N ILE A 13 -7.16 -0.99 -33.82
CA ILE A 13 -8.42 -1.77 -33.75
C ILE A 13 -8.60 -2.67 -34.97
N GLY A 14 -8.18 -2.22 -36.16
CA GLY A 14 -8.26 -3.03 -37.38
C GLY A 14 -7.20 -4.13 -37.50
N CYS A 15 -6.01 -3.94 -36.91
CA CYS A 15 -4.93 -4.92 -37.01
C CYS A 15 -5.00 -6.06 -35.99
N THR A 16 -5.69 -5.87 -34.85
CA THR A 16 -5.85 -6.96 -33.84
C THR A 16 -6.73 -8.13 -34.35
N SER A 17 -7.65 -7.88 -35.28
CA SER A 17 -8.46 -8.95 -35.92
C SER A 17 -7.83 -9.55 -37.17
N ALA A 18 -6.77 -8.94 -37.73
CA ALA A 18 -6.15 -9.32 -39.00
C ALA A 18 -4.95 -10.26 -38.88
N ILE A 19 -4.47 -10.54 -37.64
CA ILE A 19 -3.29 -11.39 -37.39
C ILE A 19 -3.52 -12.88 -37.73
N GLN A 20 -4.75 -13.28 -37.96
CA GLN A 20 -5.09 -14.67 -38.32
C GLN A 20 -5.00 -15.00 -39.82
N ASN A 21 -4.72 -14.02 -40.69
CA ASN A 21 -4.68 -14.28 -42.14
C ASN A 21 -3.53 -13.52 -42.82
N LYS A 22 -2.50 -14.26 -43.33
CA LYS A 22 -1.28 -13.71 -43.94
C LYS A 22 -1.54 -12.70 -45.07
N SER A 23 -2.65 -12.85 -45.82
CA SER A 23 -3.03 -11.92 -46.86
C SER A 23 -3.57 -10.57 -46.34
N LYS A 24 -4.22 -10.58 -45.16
CA LYS A 24 -4.72 -9.36 -44.51
C LYS A 24 -3.59 -8.58 -43.80
N LEU A 25 -2.55 -9.24 -43.29
CA LEU A 25 -1.38 -8.58 -42.72
C LEU A 25 -0.56 -7.84 -43.79
N LEU A 26 -0.35 -8.46 -44.96
CA LEU A 26 0.29 -7.81 -46.13
C LEU A 26 -0.55 -6.64 -46.65
N PHE A 27 -1.86 -6.77 -46.64
CA PHE A 27 -2.79 -5.70 -47.02
C PHE A 27 -2.77 -4.53 -46.03
N CYS A 28 -2.71 -4.80 -44.73
CA CYS A 28 -2.59 -3.75 -43.69
C CYS A 28 -1.24 -3.03 -43.77
N ILE A 29 -0.14 -3.75 -44.03
CA ILE A 29 1.18 -3.15 -44.23
C ILE A 29 1.17 -2.29 -45.50
N ALA A 30 0.56 -2.77 -46.59
CA ALA A 30 0.43 -2.03 -47.83
C ALA A 30 -0.45 -0.76 -47.69
N LEU A 31 -1.56 -0.85 -46.92
CA LEU A 31 -2.43 0.30 -46.60
C LEU A 31 -1.73 1.33 -45.72
N GLY A 32 -0.97 0.89 -44.70
CA GLY A 32 -0.15 1.77 -43.84
C GLY A 32 0.93 2.50 -44.65
N LEU A 33 1.61 1.79 -45.57
CA LEU A 33 2.59 2.38 -46.45
C LEU A 33 1.96 3.32 -47.51
N HIS A 34 0.77 2.97 -48.03
CA HIS A 34 0.03 3.84 -48.96
C HIS A 34 -0.45 5.13 -48.26
N TYR A 35 -0.85 5.05 -46.98
CA TYR A 35 -1.22 6.21 -46.18
C TYR A 35 -0.05 7.14 -45.91
N LEU A 36 1.15 6.58 -45.63
CA LEU A 36 2.39 7.33 -45.41
C LEU A 36 2.87 7.99 -46.70
N CYS A 37 2.68 7.36 -47.88
CA CYS A 37 2.93 7.97 -49.21
C CYS A 37 1.98 9.14 -49.52
N LYS A 38 0.70 9.02 -49.15
CA LYS A 38 -0.30 10.08 -49.42
C LYS A 38 -0.10 11.33 -48.55
N GLN A 39 0.73 11.24 -47.49
CA GLN A 39 1.08 12.36 -46.61
C GLN A 39 2.45 13.03 -46.93
N ASN A 40 3.08 12.73 -48.07
CA ASN A 40 4.40 13.25 -48.45
C ASN A 40 5.51 13.00 -47.43
N VAL A 41 5.41 11.96 -46.57
CA VAL A 41 6.43 11.60 -45.59
C VAL A 41 7.54 10.75 -46.22
N LEU A 42 7.25 10.10 -47.36
CA LEU A 42 8.27 9.33 -48.12
C LEU A 42 8.04 9.54 -49.62
N GLN A 43 9.05 9.94 -50.35
CA GLN A 43 8.97 10.04 -51.82
C GLN A 43 8.84 8.65 -52.48
N GLU A 44 7.97 8.50 -53.49
CA GLU A 44 7.72 7.22 -54.22
C GLU A 44 8.97 6.56 -54.77
N SER A 45 9.97 7.36 -55.14
CA SER A 45 11.27 6.86 -55.63
C SER A 45 12.09 6.13 -54.55
N THR A 46 11.93 6.53 -53.29
CA THR A 46 12.63 5.90 -52.16
C THR A 46 11.99 4.57 -51.79
N MET A 47 10.68 4.48 -51.88
CA MET A 47 9.94 3.25 -51.59
C MET A 47 10.16 2.18 -52.64
N SER A 48 10.20 2.51 -53.91
CA SER A 48 10.51 1.56 -54.98
C SER A 48 11.93 1.02 -54.84
N SER A 49 12.86 1.87 -54.44
CA SER A 49 14.27 1.48 -54.17
C SER A 49 14.37 0.54 -52.97
N ILE A 50 13.64 0.78 -51.85
CA ILE A 50 13.62 -0.10 -50.68
C ILE A 50 13.00 -1.46 -51.03
N PHE A 51 11.86 -1.47 -51.72
CA PHE A 51 11.23 -2.72 -52.18
C PHE A 51 12.13 -3.50 -53.13
N ALA A 52 12.80 -2.83 -54.07
CA ALA A 52 13.74 -3.47 -54.96
C ALA A 52 14.92 -4.07 -54.20
N LYS A 53 15.47 -3.37 -53.20
CA LYS A 53 16.56 -3.87 -52.33
C LYS A 53 16.13 -5.07 -51.47
N VAL A 54 14.95 -5.00 -50.86
CA VAL A 54 14.38 -6.11 -50.08
C VAL A 54 14.10 -7.32 -50.97
N TRP A 55 13.50 -7.10 -52.13
CA TRP A 55 13.22 -8.18 -53.08
C TRP A 55 14.47 -8.80 -53.66
N SER A 56 15.52 -7.99 -53.93
CA SER A 56 16.82 -8.47 -54.38
C SER A 56 17.54 -9.28 -53.28
N ALA A 57 17.37 -8.90 -52.01
CA ALA A 57 17.88 -9.63 -50.88
C ALA A 57 17.16 -10.99 -50.72
N ILE A 58 15.83 -11.00 -50.82
CA ILE A 58 15.03 -12.24 -50.78
C ILE A 58 15.42 -13.18 -51.90
N ARG A 59 15.59 -12.68 -53.15
CA ARG A 59 16.10 -13.49 -54.27
C ARG A 59 17.50 -14.00 -54.09
N ARG A 60 18.41 -13.21 -53.47
CA ARG A 60 19.78 -13.67 -53.13
C ARG A 60 19.76 -14.80 -52.09
N VAL A 61 18.96 -14.66 -51.04
CA VAL A 61 18.76 -15.70 -50.03
C VAL A 61 18.13 -16.95 -50.66
N GLY A 62 17.09 -16.80 -51.49
CA GLY A 62 16.46 -17.92 -52.18
C GLY A 62 17.43 -18.68 -53.08
N ARG A 63 18.28 -17.95 -53.84
CA ARG A 63 19.35 -18.57 -54.66
C ARG A 63 20.40 -19.27 -53.80
N ALA A 64 20.84 -18.67 -52.73
CA ALA A 64 21.78 -19.28 -51.79
C ALA A 64 21.22 -20.57 -51.16
N LEU A 65 19.98 -20.59 -50.78
CA LEU A 65 19.28 -21.77 -50.26
C LEU A 65 19.14 -22.85 -51.33
N HIS A 66 18.76 -22.45 -52.57
CA HIS A 66 18.67 -23.41 -53.69
C HIS A 66 20.04 -24.00 -54.05
N ASN A 67 21.10 -23.18 -54.14
CA ASN A 67 22.45 -23.64 -54.40
C ASN A 67 22.98 -24.55 -53.27
N GLY A 68 22.69 -24.19 -52.02
CA GLY A 68 23.02 -25.02 -50.84
C GLY A 68 22.30 -26.38 -50.88
N TRP A 69 21.00 -26.38 -51.27
CA TRP A 69 20.25 -27.61 -51.41
C TRP A 69 20.73 -28.50 -52.57
N THR A 70 21.06 -27.91 -53.70
CA THR A 70 21.59 -28.65 -54.84
C THR A 70 22.99 -29.23 -54.54
N TRP A 71 23.84 -28.45 -53.87
CA TRP A 71 25.14 -28.94 -53.38
C TRP A 71 24.94 -30.09 -52.39
N TYR A 72 24.00 -29.97 -51.42
CA TYR A 72 23.71 -31.01 -50.43
C TYR A 72 23.20 -32.30 -51.09
N LYS A 73 22.27 -32.21 -52.05
CA LYS A 73 21.82 -33.36 -52.86
C LYS A 73 23.01 -34.05 -53.62
N GLY A 74 23.95 -33.27 -54.09
CA GLY A 74 25.16 -33.78 -54.75
C GLY A 74 26.07 -34.64 -53.83
N GLN A 75 25.96 -34.43 -52.48
CA GLN A 75 26.70 -35.24 -51.51
C GLN A 75 26.10 -36.63 -51.36
N TYR A 76 24.88 -36.89 -51.79
CA TYR A 76 24.22 -38.21 -51.70
C TYR A 76 24.19 -38.93 -53.04
N ASN A 77 24.07 -38.22 -54.17
CA ASN A 77 23.95 -38.83 -55.49
C ASN A 77 25.28 -39.45 -55.94
N GLY A 78 25.28 -40.78 -56.29
CA GLY A 78 26.47 -41.48 -56.80
C GLY A 78 27.55 -41.82 -55.76
N ARG A 79 27.37 -41.46 -54.45
CA ARG A 79 28.34 -41.72 -53.40
C ARG A 79 28.09 -43.06 -52.72
N PRO A 80 29.15 -43.75 -52.19
CA PRO A 80 29.03 -45.01 -51.47
C PRO A 80 28.23 -44.83 -50.18
N TRP A 81 27.66 -45.96 -49.66
CA TRP A 81 26.77 -45.95 -48.50
C TRP A 81 27.44 -45.38 -47.24
N TRP A 82 28.71 -45.68 -46.99
CA TRP A 82 29.45 -45.16 -45.83
C TRP A 82 29.59 -43.65 -45.88
N TYR A 83 29.84 -43.05 -47.07
CA TYR A 83 29.89 -41.60 -47.25
C TYR A 83 28.54 -40.94 -46.98
N LYS A 84 27.45 -41.53 -47.44
CA LYS A 84 26.06 -41.07 -47.16
C LYS A 84 25.80 -41.10 -45.67
N THR A 85 26.25 -42.12 -44.94
CA THR A 85 26.08 -42.23 -43.48
C THR A 85 26.85 -41.13 -42.74
N ILE A 86 28.12 -40.93 -43.11
CA ILE A 86 28.94 -39.86 -42.53
C ILE A 86 28.31 -38.50 -42.80
N THR A 87 27.88 -38.25 -44.06
CA THR A 87 27.20 -36.99 -44.41
C THR A 87 25.88 -36.80 -43.61
N ALA A 88 25.09 -37.83 -43.38
CA ALA A 88 23.90 -37.80 -42.58
C ALA A 88 24.20 -37.45 -41.11
N ILE A 89 25.26 -38.09 -40.54
CA ILE A 89 25.70 -37.81 -39.17
C ILE A 89 26.15 -36.32 -39.05
N TRP A 90 26.98 -35.84 -39.96
CA TRP A 90 27.42 -34.44 -39.93
C TRP A 90 26.27 -33.48 -40.18
N SER A 91 25.33 -33.80 -41.06
CA SER A 91 24.14 -32.99 -41.29
C SER A 91 23.25 -32.93 -40.05
N PHE A 92 23.13 -34.05 -39.32
CA PHE A 92 22.43 -34.10 -38.06
C PHE A 92 23.06 -33.18 -36.99
N PHE A 93 24.38 -33.21 -36.84
CA PHE A 93 25.10 -32.32 -35.92
C PHE A 93 24.99 -30.86 -36.36
N ALA A 94 25.13 -30.55 -37.64
CA ALA A 94 24.95 -29.21 -38.18
C ALA A 94 23.53 -28.70 -37.95
N PHE A 95 22.49 -29.54 -38.11
CA PHE A 95 21.10 -29.22 -37.82
C PHE A 95 20.91 -28.90 -36.33
N ILE A 96 21.50 -29.71 -35.41
CA ILE A 96 21.44 -29.44 -33.97
C ILE A 96 22.04 -28.07 -33.65
N ILE A 97 23.20 -27.75 -34.19
CA ILE A 97 23.90 -26.47 -33.94
C ILE A 97 23.01 -25.32 -34.46
N VAL A 98 22.50 -25.40 -35.68
CA VAL A 98 21.60 -24.38 -36.26
C VAL A 98 20.31 -24.25 -35.44
N TYR A 99 19.76 -25.39 -35.00
CA TYR A 99 18.57 -25.41 -34.14
C TYR A 99 18.84 -24.73 -32.79
N CYS A 100 19.92 -25.06 -32.11
CA CYS A 100 20.32 -24.44 -30.85
C CYS A 100 20.51 -22.92 -30.99
N PHE A 101 21.18 -22.50 -32.08
CA PHE A 101 21.36 -21.09 -32.42
C PHE A 101 19.99 -20.41 -32.65
N ALA A 102 19.12 -21.01 -33.45
CA ALA A 102 17.79 -20.49 -33.76
C ALA A 102 16.91 -20.35 -32.50
N VAL A 103 16.97 -21.32 -31.59
CA VAL A 103 16.22 -21.31 -30.31
C VAL A 103 16.78 -20.23 -29.36
N TYR A 104 18.12 -20.14 -29.23
CA TYR A 104 18.74 -19.21 -28.30
C TYR A 104 18.56 -17.74 -28.75
N PHE A 105 18.78 -17.47 -30.02
CA PHE A 105 18.65 -16.11 -30.60
C PHE A 105 17.23 -15.78 -31.06
N ASN A 106 16.28 -16.66 -30.81
CA ASN A 106 14.87 -16.43 -31.17
C ASN A 106 14.69 -16.05 -32.65
N LEU A 107 15.27 -16.83 -33.52
CA LEU A 107 15.28 -16.53 -34.96
C LEU A 107 13.86 -16.33 -35.49
N PHE A 108 13.63 -15.20 -36.14
CA PHE A 108 12.30 -14.78 -36.69
C PHE A 108 11.16 -14.79 -35.65
N TRP A 109 11.47 -14.58 -34.34
CA TRP A 109 10.48 -14.63 -33.23
C TRP A 109 9.74 -15.97 -33.07
N LEU A 110 10.30 -17.04 -33.63
CA LEU A 110 9.68 -18.36 -33.66
C LEU A 110 9.71 -19.04 -32.28
N PHE A 111 10.76 -18.82 -31.49
CA PHE A 111 11.08 -19.58 -30.27
C PHE A 111 10.88 -18.80 -28.98
N GLY A 112 10.58 -17.50 -29.04
CA GLY A 112 10.45 -16.60 -27.88
C GLY A 112 11.81 -16.16 -27.30
N LYS A 113 11.79 -15.11 -26.48
CA LYS A 113 13.00 -14.49 -25.93
C LYS A 113 13.75 -15.47 -25.00
N SER A 114 15.06 -15.51 -25.10
CA SER A 114 15.97 -16.18 -24.16
C SER A 114 16.70 -15.12 -23.33
N PRO A 115 17.23 -15.44 -22.12
CA PRO A 115 18.06 -14.51 -21.36
C PRO A 115 19.34 -14.17 -22.14
N SER A 116 19.84 -12.96 -21.96
CA SER A 116 21.12 -12.55 -22.56
C SER A 116 22.28 -13.27 -21.84
N ILE A 117 23.44 -13.30 -22.49
CA ILE A 117 24.66 -13.87 -21.85
C ILE A 117 25.01 -13.09 -20.59
N SER A 118 24.80 -11.75 -20.58
CA SER A 118 24.99 -10.92 -19.39
C SER A 118 24.06 -11.32 -18.24
N ASP A 119 22.77 -11.61 -18.53
CA ASP A 119 21.82 -12.06 -17.51
C ASP A 119 22.15 -13.48 -16.98
N ILE A 120 22.81 -14.31 -17.81
CA ILE A 120 23.26 -15.64 -17.41
C ILE A 120 24.49 -15.55 -16.50
N LEU A 121 25.43 -14.65 -16.81
CA LEU A 121 26.67 -14.45 -16.04
C LEU A 121 26.35 -13.77 -14.70
N ASN A 122 25.53 -12.72 -14.73
CA ASN A 122 25.12 -11.94 -13.57
C ASN A 122 23.59 -11.97 -13.45
N PRO A 123 23.01 -13.08 -13.01
CA PRO A 123 21.57 -13.17 -12.87
C PRO A 123 21.12 -12.22 -11.76
N LYS A 124 20.25 -11.28 -12.09
CA LYS A 124 19.54 -10.48 -11.10
C LYS A 124 18.59 -11.42 -10.35
N THR A 125 19.00 -11.90 -9.21
CA THR A 125 18.12 -12.59 -8.27
C THR A 125 17.27 -11.53 -7.59
N ALA A 126 15.94 -11.62 -7.72
CA ALA A 126 15.05 -10.75 -6.97
C ALA A 126 15.35 -10.91 -5.48
N ALA A 127 15.89 -9.88 -4.85
CA ALA A 127 16.17 -9.85 -3.43
C ALA A 127 15.17 -8.90 -2.74
N ALA A 128 14.75 -9.26 -1.54
CA ALA A 128 13.89 -8.40 -0.74
C ALA A 128 14.66 -7.13 -0.33
N SER A 129 14.01 -5.96 -0.49
CA SER A 129 14.58 -4.72 0.03
C SER A 129 14.21 -4.53 1.50
N GLU A 130 15.17 -4.06 2.28
CA GLU A 130 15.03 -3.82 3.72
C GLU A 130 14.83 -2.33 4.00
N ILE A 131 13.91 -2.01 4.90
CA ILE A 131 13.54 -0.64 5.24
C ILE A 131 13.95 -0.38 6.68
N TYR A 132 14.79 0.63 6.88
CA TYR A 132 15.32 0.99 8.19
C TYR A 132 14.79 2.36 8.63
N SER A 133 14.47 2.48 9.93
CA SER A 133 14.18 3.76 10.57
C SER A 133 15.43 4.62 10.74
N ALA A 134 15.25 5.91 11.06
CA ALA A 134 16.34 6.85 11.33
C ALA A 134 17.21 6.42 12.53
N ASP A 135 16.63 5.72 13.50
CA ASP A 135 17.33 5.13 14.65
C ASP A 135 17.87 3.71 14.38
N GLY A 136 17.90 3.27 13.11
CA GLY A 136 18.56 2.04 12.65
C GLY A 136 17.78 0.75 12.86
N LYS A 137 16.50 0.79 13.25
CA LYS A 137 15.67 -0.41 13.40
C LYS A 137 15.06 -0.82 12.09
N LEU A 138 14.99 -2.12 11.85
CA LEU A 138 14.30 -2.69 10.70
C LEU A 138 12.78 -2.49 10.86
N LEU A 139 12.17 -1.71 9.96
CA LEU A 139 10.73 -1.48 9.92
C LEU A 139 9.98 -2.62 9.21
N GLY A 140 10.63 -3.24 8.23
CA GLY A 140 10.09 -4.34 7.42
C GLY A 140 10.80 -4.48 6.10
N LYS A 141 10.19 -5.25 5.18
CA LYS A 141 10.78 -5.56 3.88
C LYS A 141 9.77 -5.35 2.75
N TYR A 142 10.27 -5.07 1.54
CA TYR A 142 9.50 -5.17 0.31
C TYR A 142 9.97 -6.40 -0.47
N PHE A 143 9.06 -7.26 -0.88
CA PHE A 143 9.34 -8.40 -1.71
C PHE A 143 8.08 -8.89 -2.44
N ASN A 144 8.24 -9.34 -3.67
CA ASN A 144 7.23 -10.11 -4.39
C ASN A 144 7.39 -11.61 -4.09
N GLU A 145 8.64 -12.05 -3.94
CA GLU A 145 9.05 -13.37 -3.53
C GLU A 145 10.00 -13.19 -2.36
N ASN A 146 9.65 -13.72 -1.18
CA ASN A 146 10.51 -13.58 0.00
C ASN A 146 11.80 -14.35 -0.20
N ARG A 147 12.85 -13.67 -0.66
CA ARG A 147 14.19 -14.20 -0.92
C ARG A 147 15.21 -13.42 -0.14
N SER A 148 16.03 -14.15 0.60
CA SER A 148 17.20 -13.62 1.31
C SER A 148 18.39 -14.50 0.96
N PRO A 149 19.19 -14.16 -0.06
CA PRO A 149 20.31 -15.00 -0.47
C PRO A 149 21.37 -15.13 0.63
N VAL A 150 22.02 -16.28 0.65
CA VAL A 150 23.11 -16.59 1.58
C VAL A 150 24.24 -17.28 0.83
N PRO A 151 25.52 -17.08 1.22
CA PRO A 151 26.65 -17.77 0.60
C PRO A 151 26.61 -19.27 0.89
N TYR A 152 27.27 -20.05 0.04
CA TYR A 152 27.34 -21.51 0.11
C TYR A 152 27.71 -22.03 1.52
N ASP A 153 28.76 -21.45 2.12
CA ASP A 153 29.27 -21.85 3.44
C ASP A 153 28.33 -21.55 4.62
N SER A 154 27.30 -20.76 4.36
CA SER A 154 26.24 -20.47 5.35
C SER A 154 25.07 -21.44 5.29
N ILE A 155 25.16 -22.50 4.49
CA ILE A 155 24.12 -23.51 4.32
C ILE A 155 24.64 -24.84 4.87
N SER A 156 23.78 -25.55 5.61
CA SER A 156 24.12 -26.85 6.17
C SER A 156 24.53 -27.83 5.07
N PRO A 157 25.66 -28.51 5.17
CA PRO A 157 26.09 -29.57 4.21
C PRO A 157 25.03 -30.67 4.07
N ALA A 158 24.24 -30.95 5.13
CA ALA A 158 23.14 -31.92 5.09
C ALA A 158 22.10 -31.60 4.01
N PHE A 159 21.88 -30.30 3.72
CA PHE A 159 20.98 -29.89 2.65
C PHE A 159 21.52 -30.27 1.27
N PHE A 160 22.81 -30.04 1.02
CA PHE A 160 23.43 -30.39 -0.25
C PHE A 160 23.55 -31.90 -0.44
N GLU A 161 23.86 -32.66 0.61
CA GLU A 161 23.83 -34.11 0.58
C GLU A 161 22.46 -34.68 0.19
N ALA A 162 21.41 -34.17 0.87
CA ALA A 162 20.04 -34.56 0.59
C ALA A 162 19.59 -34.17 -0.84
N LEU A 163 19.97 -32.96 -1.29
CA LEU A 163 19.66 -32.45 -2.62
C LEU A 163 20.29 -33.28 -3.72
N ILE A 164 21.62 -33.51 -3.66
CA ILE A 164 22.34 -34.24 -4.66
C ILE A 164 21.91 -35.70 -4.70
N ALA A 165 21.77 -36.36 -3.55
CA ALA A 165 21.31 -37.72 -3.46
C ALA A 165 19.89 -37.93 -4.00
N THR A 166 19.06 -36.89 -4.03
CA THR A 166 17.64 -37.04 -4.38
C THR A 166 17.31 -36.52 -5.77
N GLU A 167 17.88 -35.38 -6.16
CA GLU A 167 17.53 -34.68 -7.39
C GLU A 167 18.52 -34.95 -8.52
N ASP A 168 19.81 -35.20 -8.21
CA ASP A 168 20.87 -35.34 -9.24
C ASP A 168 22.11 -36.08 -8.73
N GLU A 169 22.03 -37.41 -8.57
CA GLU A 169 23.10 -38.28 -8.07
C GLU A 169 24.42 -38.16 -8.83
N ARG A 170 24.39 -37.76 -10.12
CA ARG A 170 25.56 -37.57 -10.97
C ARG A 170 25.95 -36.10 -11.19
N PHE A 171 25.49 -35.19 -10.34
CA PHE A 171 25.70 -33.76 -10.50
C PHE A 171 27.14 -33.34 -10.81
N TYR A 172 28.12 -33.98 -10.18
CA TYR A 172 29.54 -33.70 -10.39
C TYR A 172 30.15 -34.38 -11.61
N GLN A 173 29.42 -35.31 -12.29
CA GLN A 173 29.88 -36.10 -13.41
C GLN A 173 29.45 -35.57 -14.79
N HIS A 174 28.55 -34.59 -14.82
CA HIS A 174 28.04 -34.02 -16.06
C HIS A 174 28.20 -32.49 -16.08
N HIS A 175 28.06 -31.89 -17.26
CA HIS A 175 28.11 -30.44 -17.48
C HIS A 175 26.70 -29.92 -17.89
N GLY A 176 25.81 -29.72 -16.93
CA GLY A 176 24.46 -29.16 -17.08
C GLY A 176 23.43 -30.15 -17.58
N VAL A 177 23.80 -31.20 -18.26
CA VAL A 177 22.89 -32.23 -18.82
C VAL A 177 23.41 -33.61 -18.53
N ASP A 178 22.62 -34.43 -17.86
CA ASP A 178 22.91 -35.85 -17.67
C ASP A 178 22.35 -36.69 -18.82
N TYR A 179 23.16 -36.87 -19.89
CA TYR A 179 22.73 -37.66 -21.06
C TYR A 179 22.46 -39.11 -20.71
N ARG A 180 23.22 -39.74 -19.76
CA ARG A 180 22.98 -41.11 -19.32
C ARG A 180 21.63 -41.26 -18.64
N GLY A 181 21.27 -40.31 -17.74
CA GLY A 181 19.98 -40.26 -17.09
C GLY A 181 18.83 -40.00 -18.06
N MET A 182 19.04 -39.14 -19.05
CA MET A 182 18.04 -38.89 -20.11
C MET A 182 17.75 -40.15 -20.93
N PHE A 183 18.78 -40.91 -21.36
CA PHE A 183 18.60 -42.17 -22.09
C PHE A 183 17.89 -43.22 -21.23
N ALA A 184 18.25 -43.34 -19.93
CA ALA A 184 17.58 -44.25 -19.00
C ALA A 184 16.11 -43.87 -18.82
N ALA A 185 15.78 -42.59 -18.62
CA ALA A 185 14.42 -42.10 -18.48
C ALA A 185 13.60 -42.33 -19.78
N ALA A 186 14.18 -42.15 -20.93
CA ALA A 186 13.52 -42.41 -22.21
C ALA A 186 13.18 -43.91 -22.37
N LYS A 187 14.12 -44.80 -21.98
CA LYS A 187 13.88 -46.22 -21.93
C LYS A 187 12.75 -46.62 -20.96
N ASP A 188 12.78 -46.05 -19.73
CA ASP A 188 11.78 -46.30 -18.71
C ASP A 188 10.39 -45.80 -19.15
N ALA A 189 10.31 -44.67 -19.83
CA ALA A 189 9.06 -44.13 -20.37
C ALA A 189 8.39 -45.03 -21.42
N VAL A 190 9.21 -45.67 -22.28
CA VAL A 190 8.72 -46.64 -23.25
C VAL A 190 8.11 -47.87 -22.55
N HIS A 191 8.56 -48.22 -21.35
CA HIS A 191 8.06 -49.30 -20.53
C HIS A 191 6.95 -48.87 -19.55
N GLY A 192 6.41 -47.63 -19.68
CA GLY A 192 5.32 -47.12 -18.85
C GLY A 192 5.74 -46.59 -17.48
N HIS A 193 7.04 -46.52 -17.21
CA HIS A 193 7.60 -45.97 -15.95
C HIS A 193 8.14 -44.55 -16.17
N ALA A 194 7.42 -43.53 -15.67
CA ALA A 194 7.87 -42.15 -15.77
C ALA A 194 8.97 -41.85 -14.72
N ARG A 195 10.23 -41.67 -15.14
CA ARG A 195 11.34 -41.22 -14.31
C ARG A 195 11.72 -39.78 -14.68
N GLY A 196 11.96 -38.92 -13.68
CA GLY A 196 12.53 -37.57 -13.88
C GLY A 196 14.00 -37.67 -14.30
N ALA A 197 14.40 -36.88 -15.31
CA ALA A 197 15.79 -36.85 -15.80
C ALA A 197 16.28 -35.38 -15.92
N SER A 198 15.74 -34.45 -15.15
CA SER A 198 16.20 -33.05 -15.14
C SER A 198 17.27 -32.87 -14.07
N THR A 199 18.42 -32.30 -14.47
CA THR A 199 19.54 -32.00 -13.57
C THR A 199 19.20 -30.80 -12.65
N ILE A 200 19.99 -30.63 -11.55
CA ILE A 200 19.90 -29.45 -10.66
C ILE A 200 20.11 -28.17 -11.50
N THR A 201 21.07 -28.14 -12.42
CA THR A 201 21.34 -26.99 -13.28
C THR A 201 20.15 -26.65 -14.20
N GLN A 202 19.44 -27.66 -14.76
CA GLN A 202 18.24 -27.42 -15.56
C GLN A 202 17.06 -26.92 -14.69
N GLN A 203 16.95 -27.40 -13.46
CA GLN A 203 15.96 -26.89 -12.51
C GLN A 203 16.26 -25.44 -12.10
N LEU A 204 17.54 -25.09 -11.91
CA LEU A 204 18.00 -23.73 -11.67
C LEU A 204 17.57 -22.81 -12.82
N VAL A 205 17.87 -23.17 -14.07
CA VAL A 205 17.45 -22.41 -15.26
C VAL A 205 15.94 -22.19 -15.30
N LYS A 206 15.16 -23.25 -15.04
CA LYS A 206 13.70 -23.17 -15.02
C LYS A 206 13.20 -22.14 -14.00
N ASN A 207 13.76 -22.14 -12.80
CA ASN A 207 13.32 -21.30 -11.69
C ASN A 207 13.83 -19.86 -11.81
N MET A 208 15.10 -19.67 -12.20
CA MET A 208 15.77 -18.38 -12.29
C MET A 208 15.26 -17.54 -13.48
N PHE A 209 15.16 -18.13 -14.68
CA PHE A 209 14.80 -17.40 -15.90
C PHE A 209 13.35 -17.59 -16.34
N ARG A 210 12.53 -18.30 -15.55
CA ARG A 210 11.10 -18.55 -15.82
C ARG A 210 10.83 -19.00 -17.27
N VAL A 211 11.72 -19.83 -17.82
CA VAL A 211 11.68 -20.28 -19.22
C VAL A 211 10.43 -21.09 -19.58
N ARG A 212 9.61 -21.45 -18.60
CA ARG A 212 8.35 -22.16 -18.78
C ARG A 212 7.11 -21.27 -18.79
N THR A 213 7.20 -20.06 -19.34
CA THR A 213 6.06 -19.17 -19.53
C THR A 213 5.57 -19.21 -20.98
N GLN A 214 4.33 -18.82 -21.21
CA GLN A 214 3.77 -18.72 -22.57
C GLN A 214 4.52 -17.71 -23.46
N TYR A 215 5.19 -16.72 -22.87
CA TYR A 215 5.97 -15.72 -23.60
C TYR A 215 7.35 -16.22 -24.03
N SER A 216 7.84 -17.31 -23.39
CA SER A 216 9.16 -17.85 -23.68
C SER A 216 9.21 -18.83 -24.86
N THR A 217 8.07 -19.12 -25.51
CA THR A 217 8.00 -20.15 -26.58
C THR A 217 7.75 -19.61 -27.99
N GLY A 218 7.51 -18.30 -28.14
CA GLY A 218 7.34 -17.63 -29.43
C GLY A 218 6.15 -18.14 -30.24
N LEU A 219 6.20 -17.92 -31.54
CA LEU A 219 5.12 -18.32 -32.46
C LEU A 219 4.92 -19.84 -32.52
N LEU A 220 5.97 -20.62 -32.47
CA LEU A 220 5.92 -22.08 -32.51
C LEU A 220 5.37 -22.67 -31.23
N GLY A 221 5.44 -21.98 -30.12
CA GLY A 221 4.83 -22.40 -28.85
C GLY A 221 3.31 -22.49 -28.87
N LYS A 222 2.65 -21.92 -29.89
CA LYS A 222 1.19 -22.04 -30.08
C LYS A 222 0.76 -23.40 -30.64
N ILE A 223 1.72 -24.19 -31.12
CA ILE A 223 1.45 -25.54 -31.65
C ILE A 223 1.47 -26.54 -30.46
N PRO A 224 0.40 -27.31 -30.23
CA PRO A 224 0.35 -28.28 -29.16
C PRO A 224 1.56 -29.24 -29.15
N GLY A 225 2.18 -29.41 -27.99
CA GLY A 225 3.37 -30.28 -27.81
C GLY A 225 4.71 -29.61 -28.16
N LEU A 226 4.77 -28.64 -29.10
CA LEU A 226 6.01 -28.02 -29.51
C LEU A 226 6.53 -27.03 -28.45
N SER A 227 5.64 -26.42 -27.66
CA SER A 227 5.99 -25.56 -26.54
C SER A 227 6.89 -26.25 -25.52
N ILE A 228 6.58 -27.50 -25.17
CA ILE A 228 7.35 -28.29 -24.19
C ILE A 228 8.77 -28.57 -24.76
N VAL A 229 8.86 -28.91 -26.05
CA VAL A 229 10.15 -29.14 -26.72
C VAL A 229 11.01 -27.88 -26.71
N ILE A 230 10.44 -26.73 -27.05
CA ILE A 230 11.14 -25.45 -27.04
C ILE A 230 11.62 -25.07 -25.64
N MET A 231 10.73 -25.18 -24.62
CA MET A 231 11.08 -24.93 -23.23
C MET A 231 12.24 -25.80 -22.78
N LYS A 232 12.16 -27.11 -23.07
CA LYS A 232 13.21 -28.06 -22.67
C LYS A 232 14.53 -27.84 -23.42
N SER A 233 14.48 -27.48 -24.70
CA SER A 233 15.68 -27.10 -25.46
C SER A 233 16.36 -25.87 -24.86
N LYS A 234 15.59 -24.86 -24.44
CA LYS A 234 16.16 -23.67 -23.75
C LYS A 234 16.78 -24.05 -22.42
N GLU A 235 16.11 -24.87 -21.60
CA GLU A 235 16.67 -25.36 -20.33
C GLU A 235 18.04 -26.03 -20.57
N ILE A 236 18.14 -26.88 -21.58
CA ILE A 236 19.38 -27.59 -21.93
C ILE A 236 20.49 -26.63 -22.37
N ILE A 237 20.19 -25.73 -23.30
CA ILE A 237 21.16 -24.77 -23.84
C ILE A 237 21.67 -23.84 -22.74
N ILE A 238 20.77 -23.26 -21.95
CA ILE A 238 21.15 -22.32 -20.89
C ILE A 238 21.88 -23.05 -19.76
N ALA A 239 21.47 -24.28 -19.39
CA ALA A 239 22.17 -25.08 -18.38
C ALA A 239 23.62 -25.36 -18.75
N GLN A 240 23.89 -25.68 -20.02
CA GLN A 240 25.27 -25.87 -20.52
C GLN A 240 26.07 -24.56 -20.48
N LEU A 241 25.43 -23.41 -20.79
CA LEU A 241 26.09 -22.12 -20.69
C LEU A 241 26.42 -21.75 -19.24
N ILE A 242 25.53 -22.03 -18.28
CA ILE A 242 25.80 -21.79 -16.84
C ILE A 242 27.01 -22.63 -16.39
N GLU A 243 27.06 -23.89 -16.73
CA GLU A 243 28.14 -24.78 -16.36
C GLU A 243 29.50 -24.43 -17.02
N LEU A 244 29.45 -23.68 -18.13
CA LEU A 244 30.68 -23.16 -18.77
C LEU A 244 31.29 -22.00 -17.98
N PHE A 245 30.46 -21.20 -17.29
CA PHE A 245 30.88 -19.96 -16.63
C PHE A 245 30.81 -20.01 -15.10
N SER A 246 30.21 -21.05 -14.50
CA SER A 246 30.03 -21.18 -13.05
C SER A 246 30.49 -22.54 -12.58
N ASP A 247 31.17 -22.59 -11.44
CA ASP A 247 31.54 -23.84 -10.80
C ASP A 247 30.34 -24.52 -10.14
N LYS A 248 30.54 -25.76 -9.70
CA LYS A 248 29.48 -26.57 -9.07
C LYS A 248 29.00 -26.02 -7.74
N GLN A 249 29.85 -25.38 -6.96
CA GLN A 249 29.44 -24.77 -5.67
C GLN A 249 28.57 -23.55 -5.91
N ASN A 250 28.93 -22.68 -6.85
CA ASN A 250 28.13 -21.50 -7.23
C ASN A 250 26.78 -21.90 -7.82
N ILE A 251 26.69 -23.01 -8.58
CA ILE A 251 25.41 -23.54 -9.08
C ILE A 251 24.54 -24.02 -7.94
N LEU A 252 25.09 -24.73 -6.94
CA LEU A 252 24.36 -25.18 -5.76
C LEU A 252 23.90 -24.02 -4.89
N GLU A 253 24.74 -23.00 -4.71
CA GLU A 253 24.39 -21.76 -4.00
C GLU A 253 23.23 -21.05 -4.68
N LYS A 254 23.35 -20.81 -5.98
CA LYS A 254 22.28 -20.18 -6.77
C LYS A 254 20.97 -20.99 -6.72
N TYR A 255 21.07 -22.33 -6.79
CA TYR A 255 19.92 -23.22 -6.68
C TYR A 255 19.23 -23.07 -5.31
N ALA A 256 19.98 -23.21 -4.23
CA ALA A 256 19.49 -23.11 -2.87
C ALA A 256 18.82 -21.76 -2.59
N ASN A 257 19.36 -20.68 -3.16
CA ASN A 257 18.80 -19.33 -3.01
C ASN A 257 17.62 -19.00 -3.95
N THR A 258 17.33 -19.86 -4.95
CA THR A 258 16.33 -19.54 -5.98
C THR A 258 15.07 -20.41 -5.88
N VAL A 259 15.18 -21.64 -5.38
CA VAL A 259 14.10 -22.62 -5.45
C VAL A 259 12.95 -22.29 -4.50
N ASP A 260 11.72 -22.57 -4.97
CA ASP A 260 10.49 -22.43 -4.20
C ASP A 260 10.27 -23.64 -3.29
N PHE A 261 10.16 -23.40 -1.97
CA PHE A 261 9.83 -24.41 -0.96
C PHE A 261 8.35 -24.41 -0.55
N GLY A 262 7.51 -23.60 -1.21
CA GLY A 262 6.11 -23.40 -0.82
C GLY A 262 5.93 -22.47 0.39
N SER A 263 4.67 -22.19 0.75
CA SER A 263 4.34 -21.24 1.83
C SER A 263 5.03 -19.87 1.69
N ASN A 264 5.17 -19.37 0.45
CA ASN A 264 5.89 -18.13 0.10
C ASN A 264 7.37 -18.11 0.52
N ALA A 265 8.00 -19.29 0.74
CA ALA A 265 9.39 -19.41 1.12
C ALA A 265 10.28 -19.70 -0.11
N TYR A 266 10.90 -18.65 -0.65
CA TYR A 266 11.83 -18.72 -1.77
C TYR A 266 13.26 -18.69 -1.25
N GLY A 267 14.05 -19.70 -1.61
CA GLY A 267 15.42 -19.90 -1.12
C GLY A 267 15.50 -20.50 0.29
N ILE A 268 16.67 -21.09 0.55
CA ILE A 268 16.92 -21.93 1.73
C ILE A 268 16.84 -21.15 3.05
N LYS A 269 17.27 -19.87 3.09
CA LYS A 269 17.21 -19.05 4.31
C LYS A 269 15.78 -18.80 4.73
N THR A 270 14.93 -18.40 3.80
CA THR A 270 13.52 -18.19 4.05
C THR A 270 12.83 -19.49 4.42
N ALA A 271 13.15 -20.61 3.74
CA ALA A 271 12.57 -21.91 4.04
C ALA A 271 12.96 -22.43 5.44
N ALA A 272 14.24 -22.35 5.82
CA ALA A 272 14.71 -22.72 7.15
C ALA A 272 14.01 -21.90 8.24
N LYS A 273 13.86 -20.59 8.02
CA LYS A 273 13.14 -19.68 8.93
C LYS A 273 11.65 -20.01 8.99
N THR A 274 11.00 -20.19 7.84
CA THR A 274 9.54 -20.44 7.77
C THR A 274 9.12 -21.76 8.41
N TYR A 275 9.84 -22.84 8.13
CA TYR A 275 9.43 -24.17 8.61
C TYR A 275 9.99 -24.56 9.97
N PHE A 276 11.17 -24.06 10.33
CA PHE A 276 11.91 -24.51 11.52
C PHE A 276 12.41 -23.38 12.42
N ASN A 277 12.16 -22.12 12.06
CA ASN A 277 12.64 -20.93 12.77
C ASN A 277 14.15 -20.94 13.01
N LYS A 278 14.92 -21.47 12.04
CA LYS A 278 16.36 -21.65 12.10
C LYS A 278 17.10 -20.89 11.01
N THR A 279 18.41 -20.70 11.23
CA THR A 279 19.32 -20.29 10.15
C THR A 279 19.66 -21.50 9.26
N PRO A 280 20.01 -21.30 7.97
CA PRO A 280 20.30 -22.41 7.05
C PRO A 280 21.41 -23.35 7.48
N ASN A 281 22.45 -22.85 8.16
CA ASN A 281 23.55 -23.65 8.69
C ASN A 281 23.17 -24.51 9.91
N ALA A 282 22.09 -24.16 10.61
CA ALA A 282 21.59 -24.88 11.78
C ALA A 282 20.55 -25.97 11.45
N LEU A 283 20.29 -26.22 10.16
CA LEU A 283 19.40 -27.29 9.72
C LEU A 283 19.98 -28.66 10.05
N ASN A 284 19.19 -29.48 10.74
CA ASN A 284 19.51 -30.88 10.98
C ASN A 284 19.28 -31.73 9.71
N PRO A 285 19.86 -32.94 9.60
CA PRO A 285 19.70 -33.81 8.42
C PRO A 285 18.25 -34.16 8.11
N GLU A 286 17.43 -34.43 9.12
CA GLU A 286 15.99 -34.73 8.97
C GLU A 286 15.18 -33.49 8.50
N GLU A 287 15.56 -32.32 8.93
CA GLU A 287 14.94 -31.05 8.51
C GLU A 287 15.34 -30.69 7.06
N ALA A 288 16.62 -30.85 6.74
CA ALA A 288 17.14 -30.71 5.37
C ALA A 288 16.42 -31.66 4.41
N ALA A 289 16.20 -32.92 4.84
CA ALA A 289 15.46 -33.91 4.06
C ALA A 289 13.98 -33.57 3.87
N VAL A 290 13.33 -32.87 4.83
CA VAL A 290 11.99 -32.31 4.64
C VAL A 290 11.99 -31.25 3.56
N LEU A 291 12.92 -30.29 3.61
CA LEU A 291 13.00 -29.20 2.63
C LEU A 291 13.29 -29.73 1.23
N VAL A 292 14.22 -30.65 1.07
CA VAL A 292 14.49 -31.31 -0.23
C VAL A 292 13.26 -32.13 -0.68
N GLY A 293 12.54 -32.74 0.25
CA GLY A 293 11.29 -33.42 -0.04
C GLY A 293 10.22 -32.55 -0.68
N LEU A 294 10.12 -31.29 -0.27
CA LEU A 294 9.21 -30.28 -0.80
C LEU A 294 9.44 -29.97 -2.28
N LEU A 295 10.69 -30.00 -2.76
CA LEU A 295 11.07 -29.61 -4.11
C LEU A 295 10.35 -30.39 -5.21
N LYS A 296 9.93 -31.62 -4.91
CA LYS A 296 9.15 -32.45 -5.83
C LYS A 296 7.75 -31.90 -6.10
N ALA A 297 7.05 -31.41 -5.06
CA ALA A 297 5.74 -30.76 -5.16
C ALA A 297 5.45 -30.03 -3.84
N THR A 298 5.63 -28.72 -3.83
CA THR A 298 5.61 -27.86 -2.65
C THR A 298 4.27 -27.84 -1.90
N SER A 299 3.16 -28.11 -2.56
CA SER A 299 1.84 -28.26 -1.90
C SER A 299 1.58 -29.69 -1.40
N ALA A 300 1.93 -30.70 -2.21
CA ALA A 300 1.59 -32.10 -1.91
C ALA A 300 2.43 -32.69 -0.76
N TYR A 301 3.65 -32.20 -0.58
CA TYR A 301 4.60 -32.63 0.46
C TYR A 301 4.81 -31.57 1.54
N ASN A 302 3.96 -30.55 1.61
CA ASN A 302 4.04 -29.52 2.65
C ASN A 302 3.76 -30.14 4.03
N PRO A 303 4.71 -30.05 4.98
CA PRO A 303 4.57 -30.70 6.29
C PRO A 303 3.46 -30.10 7.15
N ARG A 304 3.06 -28.86 6.90
CA ARG A 304 1.92 -28.19 7.56
C ARG A 304 0.58 -28.72 7.03
N ILE A 305 0.48 -28.90 5.68
CA ILE A 305 -0.77 -29.23 5.00
C ILE A 305 -0.97 -30.75 4.95
N ASN A 306 0.10 -31.50 4.68
CA ASN A 306 0.09 -32.94 4.46
C ASN A 306 1.20 -33.65 5.25
N PRO A 307 1.15 -33.67 6.61
CA PRO A 307 2.25 -34.16 7.47
C PRO A 307 2.65 -35.60 7.14
N ASP A 308 1.70 -36.53 6.94
CA ASP A 308 1.98 -37.91 6.64
C ASP A 308 2.67 -38.12 5.28
N ARG A 309 2.28 -37.34 4.26
CA ARG A 309 2.94 -37.39 2.94
C ARG A 309 4.34 -36.80 3.01
N SER A 310 4.50 -35.73 3.79
CA SER A 310 5.79 -35.10 4.04
C SER A 310 6.72 -36.06 4.76
N LEU A 311 6.26 -36.73 5.82
CA LEU A 311 7.04 -37.72 6.56
C LEU A 311 7.52 -38.88 5.66
N LYS A 312 6.63 -39.43 4.84
CA LYS A 312 7.00 -40.49 3.88
C LYS A 312 8.02 -40.00 2.86
N ARG A 313 7.88 -38.76 2.38
CA ARG A 313 8.80 -38.16 1.40
C ARG A 313 10.16 -37.85 2.03
N ARG A 314 10.20 -37.30 3.26
CA ARG A 314 11.43 -37.11 4.05
C ARG A 314 12.21 -38.44 4.19
N ASN A 315 11.50 -39.51 4.57
CA ASN A 315 12.11 -40.82 4.72
C ASN A 315 12.66 -41.37 3.38
N THR A 316 12.03 -41.04 2.25
CA THR A 316 12.57 -41.34 0.91
C THR A 316 13.89 -40.58 0.67
N VAL A 317 13.96 -39.30 1.04
CA VAL A 317 15.18 -38.49 0.88
C VAL A 317 16.31 -39.06 1.75
N LEU A 318 16.03 -39.38 3.03
CA LEU A 318 17.00 -40.02 3.92
C LEU A 318 17.51 -41.37 3.38
N ASN A 319 16.63 -42.17 2.79
CA ASN A 319 17.01 -43.39 2.11
C ASN A 319 17.95 -43.15 0.89
N ASN A 320 17.70 -42.09 0.14
CA ASN A 320 18.54 -41.72 -0.98
C ASN A 320 19.96 -41.30 -0.47
N MET A 321 20.03 -40.51 0.62
CA MET A 321 21.30 -40.14 1.26
C MET A 321 22.08 -41.39 1.70
N TYR A 322 21.43 -42.36 2.32
CA TYR A 322 22.04 -43.61 2.71
C TYR A 322 22.50 -44.44 1.51
N THR A 323 21.66 -44.55 0.47
CA THR A 323 21.96 -45.32 -0.74
C THR A 323 23.20 -44.76 -1.44
N HIS A 324 23.30 -43.44 -1.52
CA HIS A 324 24.39 -42.75 -2.22
C HIS A 324 25.54 -42.32 -1.29
N ARG A 325 25.59 -42.79 -0.02
CA ARG A 325 26.56 -42.36 1.00
C ARG A 325 28.00 -42.48 0.58
N ALA A 326 28.36 -43.50 -0.20
CA ALA A 326 29.75 -43.69 -0.68
C ALA A 326 30.19 -42.54 -1.60
N MET A 327 29.35 -42.15 -2.55
CA MET A 327 29.59 -41.01 -3.42
C MET A 327 29.57 -39.67 -2.65
N LEU A 328 28.66 -39.51 -1.68
CA LEU A 328 28.58 -38.34 -0.82
C LEU A 328 29.85 -38.23 0.06
N LYS A 329 30.34 -39.34 0.61
CA LYS A 329 31.56 -39.39 1.42
C LYS A 329 32.79 -38.98 0.60
N GLU A 330 32.90 -39.45 -0.65
CA GLU A 330 34.00 -39.04 -1.54
C GLU A 330 33.98 -37.50 -1.76
N ARG A 331 32.81 -36.87 -1.77
CA ARG A 331 32.69 -35.44 -2.06
C ARG A 331 32.75 -34.54 -0.83
N PHE A 332 32.10 -34.92 0.27
CA PHE A 332 31.94 -34.09 1.47
C PHE A 332 32.85 -34.53 2.63
N GLY A 333 33.52 -35.66 2.53
CA GLY A 333 34.37 -36.24 3.56
C GLY A 333 33.59 -37.04 4.59
N GLU A 334 32.88 -36.37 5.47
CA GLU A 334 31.90 -36.98 6.40
C GLU A 334 30.48 -36.85 5.85
N VAL A 335 29.61 -37.82 6.19
CA VAL A 335 28.22 -37.83 5.77
C VAL A 335 27.29 -38.03 6.93
N TYR A 336 26.16 -37.36 6.88
CA TYR A 336 25.15 -37.37 7.97
C TYR A 336 24.40 -38.69 8.10
N VAL A 337 24.23 -39.46 7.01
CA VAL A 337 23.57 -40.77 7.04
C VAL A 337 24.59 -41.86 6.63
N ALA A 338 25.51 -42.14 7.55
CA ALA A 338 26.66 -43.03 7.30
C ALA A 338 26.27 -44.50 7.35
N ASP A 339 25.38 -44.89 8.23
CA ASP A 339 25.03 -46.30 8.51
C ASP A 339 23.50 -46.51 8.65
N ALA A 340 23.10 -47.78 8.75
CA ALA A 340 21.70 -48.15 8.84
C ALA A 340 21.05 -47.76 10.17
N GLU A 341 21.84 -47.69 11.26
CA GLU A 341 21.34 -47.29 12.57
C GLU A 341 20.98 -45.81 12.60
N THR A 342 21.87 -44.96 12.08
CA THR A 342 21.61 -43.52 11.90
C THR A 342 20.38 -43.27 11.01
N LEU A 343 20.25 -44.03 9.91
CA LEU A 343 19.09 -43.95 9.04
C LEU A 343 17.80 -44.27 9.80
N ALA A 344 17.78 -45.41 10.54
CA ALA A 344 16.61 -45.84 11.29
C ALA A 344 16.22 -44.81 12.37
N ARG A 345 17.22 -44.26 13.08
CA ARG A 345 17.04 -43.23 14.09
C ARG A 345 16.41 -41.96 13.50
N LEU A 346 16.95 -41.44 12.39
CA LEU A 346 16.42 -40.23 11.72
C LEU A 346 15.01 -40.46 11.15
N GLN A 347 14.74 -41.65 10.62
CA GLN A 347 13.40 -41.99 10.10
C GLN A 347 12.34 -42.12 11.21
N ALA A 348 12.73 -42.51 12.41
CA ALA A 348 11.84 -42.63 13.57
C ALA A 348 11.45 -41.25 14.17
N MET A 349 12.27 -40.22 13.95
CA MET A 349 11.99 -38.89 14.45
C MET A 349 10.73 -38.28 13.84
N PRO A 350 9.83 -37.67 14.61
CA PRO A 350 8.71 -36.90 14.07
C PRO A 350 9.20 -35.60 13.40
N ILE A 351 8.44 -35.08 12.44
CA ILE A 351 8.68 -33.73 11.91
C ILE A 351 8.20 -32.73 12.96
N LYS A 352 9.11 -31.96 13.53
CA LYS A 352 8.80 -30.87 14.45
C LYS A 352 8.87 -29.54 13.70
N LEU A 353 7.73 -28.89 13.53
CA LEU A 353 7.65 -27.57 12.90
C LEU A 353 7.64 -26.47 13.96
N ASP A 354 8.41 -25.43 13.72
CA ASP A 354 8.25 -24.12 14.34
C ASP A 354 7.92 -23.15 13.21
N PHE A 355 6.63 -23.19 12.80
CA PHE A 355 6.18 -22.62 11.53
C PHE A 355 5.75 -21.18 11.68
N SER A 356 6.43 -20.28 10.98
CA SER A 356 6.03 -18.88 10.84
C SER A 356 6.30 -18.40 9.41
N VAL A 357 5.30 -17.80 8.78
CA VAL A 357 5.47 -17.17 7.44
C VAL A 357 5.76 -15.70 7.67
N GLU A 358 6.88 -15.23 7.13
CA GLU A 358 7.17 -13.80 7.07
C GLU A 358 6.27 -13.19 5.99
N ASP A 359 5.30 -12.37 6.41
CA ASP A 359 4.40 -11.64 5.52
C ASP A 359 5.04 -10.30 5.10
N ALA A 360 4.74 -9.82 3.91
CA ALA A 360 5.08 -8.46 3.49
C ALA A 360 4.53 -7.38 4.43
N TYR A 361 3.49 -7.74 5.20
CA TYR A 361 2.89 -6.89 6.23
C TYR A 361 3.46 -7.12 7.63
N ASP A 362 4.49 -7.96 7.80
CA ASP A 362 5.20 -8.09 9.07
C ASP A 362 6.10 -6.86 9.28
N GLY A 363 6.23 -6.47 10.55
CA GLY A 363 6.98 -5.28 10.96
C GLY A 363 6.08 -4.15 11.43
N THR A 364 6.63 -2.94 11.49
CA THR A 364 5.99 -1.73 12.02
C THR A 364 5.77 -0.69 10.94
N ALA A 365 5.03 0.37 11.25
CA ALA A 365 4.81 1.53 10.38
C ALA A 365 4.24 1.17 8.99
N LEU A 366 3.23 0.29 8.93
CA LEU A 366 2.72 -0.28 7.68
C LEU A 366 2.19 0.79 6.71
N TYR A 367 1.49 1.82 7.20
CA TYR A 367 1.03 2.94 6.36
C TYR A 367 2.20 3.76 5.81
N PHE A 368 3.21 4.03 6.64
CA PHE A 368 4.42 4.71 6.17
C PHE A 368 5.13 3.91 5.08
N ARG A 369 5.24 2.60 5.25
CA ARG A 369 5.86 1.72 4.24
C ARG A 369 5.08 1.71 2.93
N ASP A 370 3.75 1.72 2.98
CA ASP A 370 2.92 1.81 1.77
C ASP A 370 3.09 3.18 1.08
N ALA A 371 3.07 4.27 1.85
CA ALA A 371 3.36 5.61 1.35
C ALA A 371 4.79 5.78 0.81
N LEU A 372 5.77 5.11 1.44
CA LEU A 372 7.17 5.09 1.00
C LEU A 372 7.32 4.41 -0.36
N LYS A 373 6.57 3.34 -0.63
CA LYS A 373 6.57 2.70 -1.94
C LYS A 373 6.21 3.69 -3.05
N ASP A 374 5.11 4.44 -2.87
CA ASP A 374 4.68 5.45 -3.83
C ASP A 374 5.70 6.60 -3.97
N TYR A 375 6.36 6.95 -2.86
CA TYR A 375 7.45 7.93 -2.86
C TYR A 375 8.64 7.43 -3.68
N MET A 376 9.05 6.16 -3.48
CA MET A 376 10.14 5.54 -4.22
C MET A 376 9.86 5.47 -5.73
N GLU A 377 8.64 5.05 -6.12
CA GLU A 377 8.24 5.01 -7.54
C GLU A 377 8.31 6.38 -8.22
N LYS A 378 8.00 7.46 -7.49
CA LYS A 378 8.03 8.83 -8.03
C LYS A 378 9.43 9.43 -8.08
N GLN A 379 10.22 9.25 -7.04
CA GLN A 379 11.53 9.87 -6.90
C GLN A 379 12.65 9.05 -7.53
N PHE A 380 12.50 7.72 -7.58
CA PHE A 380 13.51 6.77 -8.06
C PHE A 380 12.89 5.76 -9.03
N PRO A 381 12.37 6.20 -10.19
CA PRO A 381 11.62 5.34 -11.12
C PRO A 381 12.44 4.20 -11.74
N ASP A 382 13.76 4.28 -11.68
CA ASP A 382 14.69 3.26 -12.20
C ASP A 382 14.97 2.14 -11.18
N LEU A 383 14.50 2.26 -9.93
CA LEU A 383 14.70 1.27 -8.86
C LEU A 383 13.43 0.46 -8.63
N ASP A 384 13.56 -0.87 -8.61
CA ASP A 384 12.48 -1.77 -8.20
C ASP A 384 12.66 -2.18 -6.74
N VAL A 385 11.90 -1.56 -5.85
CA VAL A 385 11.95 -1.84 -4.41
C VAL A 385 11.61 -3.30 -4.06
N PHE A 386 10.97 -4.05 -4.95
CA PHE A 386 10.57 -5.43 -4.70
C PHE A 386 11.60 -6.47 -5.15
N SER A 387 12.59 -6.08 -5.97
CA SER A 387 13.51 -7.03 -6.60
C SER A 387 14.99 -6.66 -6.51
N ASP A 388 15.33 -5.39 -6.26
CA ASP A 388 16.73 -4.93 -6.35
C ASP A 388 17.53 -5.12 -5.05
N GLY A 389 16.91 -5.63 -3.97
CA GLY A 389 17.59 -5.94 -2.72
C GLY A 389 18.18 -4.72 -2.01
N LEU A 390 17.46 -3.62 -2.06
CA LEU A 390 17.90 -2.33 -1.53
C LEU A 390 17.90 -2.29 -0.01
N LYS A 391 18.81 -1.51 0.59
CA LYS A 391 18.70 -1.06 1.97
C LYS A 391 18.28 0.40 1.95
N ILE A 392 17.04 0.65 2.40
CA ILE A 392 16.41 1.97 2.36
C ILE A 392 16.39 2.53 3.78
N TYR A 393 17.18 3.56 4.02
CA TYR A 393 17.20 4.29 5.29
C TYR A 393 16.23 5.45 5.21
N THR A 394 15.29 5.50 6.15
CA THR A 394 14.19 6.47 6.13
C THR A 394 14.38 7.56 7.18
N THR A 395 13.55 8.59 7.10
CA THR A 395 13.50 9.67 8.09
C THR A 395 12.66 9.34 9.32
N LEU A 396 11.87 8.25 9.28
CA LEU A 396 10.98 7.84 10.37
C LEU A 396 11.78 7.43 11.61
N ASP A 397 11.44 7.97 12.79
CA ASP A 397 11.97 7.51 14.08
C ASP A 397 11.05 6.44 14.67
N SER A 398 11.58 5.25 14.96
CA SER A 398 10.76 4.09 15.40
C SER A 398 10.05 4.33 16.74
N ARG A 399 10.63 5.17 17.62
CA ARG A 399 10.03 5.51 18.92
C ARG A 399 8.89 6.49 18.73
N MET A 400 9.12 7.55 17.93
CA MET A 400 8.09 8.53 17.61
C MET A 400 6.92 7.87 16.88
N GLN A 401 7.20 6.91 16.00
CA GLN A 401 6.16 6.11 15.35
C GLN A 401 5.32 5.33 16.37
N ALA A 402 5.96 4.65 17.31
CA ALA A 402 5.26 3.91 18.36
C ALA A 402 4.41 4.83 19.26
N TYR A 403 4.91 6.04 19.57
CA TYR A 403 4.14 7.04 20.33
C TYR A 403 2.94 7.54 19.54
N ALA A 404 3.07 7.73 18.22
CA ALA A 404 1.98 8.13 17.36
C ALA A 404 0.91 7.03 17.24
N GLU A 405 1.31 5.79 16.99
CA GLU A 405 0.41 4.62 16.92
C GLU A 405 -0.36 4.44 18.23
N LYS A 406 0.33 4.59 19.38
CA LYS A 406 -0.30 4.52 20.69
C LYS A 406 -1.30 5.67 20.90
N ALA A 407 -0.92 6.90 20.61
CA ALA A 407 -1.79 8.07 20.75
C ALA A 407 -3.05 7.96 19.87
N VAL A 408 -2.90 7.49 18.65
CA VAL A 408 -4.00 7.18 17.72
C VAL A 408 -4.91 6.11 18.33
N HIS A 409 -4.36 4.96 18.73
CA HIS A 409 -5.15 3.87 19.29
C HIS A 409 -5.95 4.31 20.52
N ASP A 410 -5.31 4.93 21.51
CA ASP A 410 -5.93 5.29 22.80
C ASP A 410 -7.02 6.35 22.61
N GLN A 411 -6.75 7.37 21.78
CA GLN A 411 -7.72 8.42 21.51
C GLN A 411 -8.87 7.92 20.65
N MET A 412 -8.58 7.15 19.59
CA MET A 412 -9.64 6.68 18.69
C MET A 412 -10.56 5.66 19.35
N LYS A 413 -10.06 4.84 20.28
CA LYS A 413 -10.87 4.00 21.15
C LYS A 413 -11.88 4.85 21.97
N THR A 414 -11.43 6.00 22.46
CA THR A 414 -12.30 6.95 23.18
C THR A 414 -13.31 7.64 22.26
N VAL A 415 -12.86 8.07 21.07
CA VAL A 415 -13.72 8.69 20.04
C VAL A 415 -14.82 7.70 19.62
N GLN A 416 -14.46 6.44 19.34
CA GLN A 416 -15.44 5.41 18.96
C GLN A 416 -16.48 5.17 20.06
N ARG A 417 -16.03 5.01 21.29
CA ARG A 417 -16.94 4.84 22.45
C ARG A 417 -17.93 6.01 22.56
N ASN A 418 -17.44 7.24 22.39
CA ASN A 418 -18.28 8.44 22.44
C ASN A 418 -19.24 8.49 21.24
N PHE A 419 -18.79 8.07 20.05
CA PHE A 419 -19.61 7.98 18.85
C PHE A 419 -20.75 6.96 19.01
N ASP A 420 -20.43 5.76 19.49
CA ASP A 420 -21.42 4.70 19.74
C ASP A 420 -22.45 5.12 20.80
N ALA A 421 -21.98 5.81 21.85
CA ALA A 421 -22.87 6.35 22.88
C ALA A 421 -23.77 7.46 22.35
N HIS A 422 -23.24 8.32 21.48
CA HIS A 422 -23.96 9.44 20.87
C HIS A 422 -25.09 9.00 19.92
N TRP A 423 -24.90 7.86 19.23
CA TRP A 423 -25.88 7.30 18.30
C TRP A 423 -26.78 6.23 18.92
N ARG A 424 -26.57 5.85 20.20
CA ARG A 424 -27.36 4.82 20.87
C ARG A 424 -28.82 5.20 20.93
N GLY A 425 -29.70 4.37 20.35
CA GLY A 425 -31.15 4.59 20.31
C GLY A 425 -31.62 5.60 19.27
N MET A 426 -30.71 6.12 18.43
CA MET A 426 -31.04 7.13 17.41
C MET A 426 -31.13 6.57 15.98
N GLY A 427 -31.02 5.26 15.81
CA GLY A 427 -30.87 4.60 14.50
C GLY A 427 -29.47 4.65 13.95
N ASP A 428 -29.34 4.42 12.66
CA ASP A 428 -28.03 4.35 12.00
C ASP A 428 -27.45 5.75 11.70
N PRO A 429 -26.10 5.90 11.69
CA PRO A 429 -25.45 7.21 11.59
C PRO A 429 -25.38 7.81 10.18
N TRP A 430 -25.65 7.05 9.12
CA TRP A 430 -25.59 7.55 7.73
C TRP A 430 -26.84 8.38 7.41
N ARG A 431 -26.70 9.69 7.57
CA ARG A 431 -27.80 10.64 7.42
C ARG A 431 -27.45 11.75 6.44
N ASP A 432 -28.49 12.26 5.77
CA ASP A 432 -28.39 13.43 4.90
C ASP A 432 -28.21 14.73 5.71
N ALA A 433 -28.05 15.85 5.02
CA ALA A 433 -27.93 17.17 5.66
C ALA A 433 -29.16 17.58 6.48
N LYS A 434 -30.32 17.01 6.20
CA LYS A 434 -31.58 17.24 6.93
C LYS A 434 -31.74 16.31 8.14
N GLY A 435 -30.82 15.39 8.35
CA GLY A 435 -30.83 14.41 9.44
C GLY A 435 -31.66 13.17 9.17
N ASN A 436 -32.17 12.97 7.94
CA ASN A 436 -32.89 11.76 7.55
C ASN A 436 -31.88 10.64 7.23
N GLU A 437 -32.26 9.39 7.50
CA GLU A 437 -31.49 8.25 7.07
C GLU A 437 -31.44 8.19 5.54
N ILE A 438 -30.20 7.99 4.98
CA ILE A 438 -29.99 7.88 3.53
C ILE A 438 -30.49 6.53 3.05
N PRO A 439 -31.59 6.48 2.23
CA PRO A 439 -32.12 5.21 1.74
C PRO A 439 -31.11 4.47 0.88
N GLY A 440 -31.01 3.15 1.08
CA GLY A 440 -30.14 2.30 0.24
C GLY A 440 -28.64 2.48 0.48
N PHE A 441 -28.23 3.22 1.52
CA PHE A 441 -26.81 3.49 1.80
C PHE A 441 -25.99 2.20 1.95
N ILE A 442 -26.45 1.26 2.77
CA ILE A 442 -25.73 0.00 3.00
C ILE A 442 -25.76 -0.88 1.75
N GLU A 443 -26.90 -0.95 1.05
CA GLU A 443 -27.05 -1.71 -0.19
C GLU A 443 -26.07 -1.22 -1.27
N ASP A 444 -25.89 0.08 -1.38
CA ASP A 444 -24.90 0.67 -2.29
C ASP A 444 -23.46 0.23 -1.93
N LYS A 445 -23.12 0.24 -0.63
CA LYS A 445 -21.80 -0.20 -0.17
C LYS A 445 -21.60 -1.71 -0.33
N VAL A 446 -22.63 -2.52 -0.06
CA VAL A 446 -22.61 -3.98 -0.29
C VAL A 446 -22.31 -4.30 -1.76
N ARG A 447 -22.93 -3.60 -2.71
CA ARG A 447 -22.71 -3.79 -4.16
C ARG A 447 -21.26 -3.54 -4.59
N LYS A 448 -20.52 -2.72 -3.85
CA LYS A 448 -19.12 -2.40 -4.12
C LYS A 448 -18.14 -3.43 -3.54
N THR A 449 -18.59 -4.33 -2.67
CA THR A 449 -17.74 -5.36 -2.06
C THR A 449 -17.36 -6.47 -3.04
N ASP A 450 -16.21 -7.09 -2.82
CA ASP A 450 -15.78 -8.22 -3.63
C ASP A 450 -16.68 -9.45 -3.41
N ALA A 451 -17.23 -9.63 -2.21
CA ALA A 451 -18.23 -10.65 -1.92
C ALA A 451 -19.44 -10.53 -2.85
N TYR A 452 -20.00 -9.32 -3.00
CA TYR A 452 -21.10 -9.08 -3.94
C TYR A 452 -20.70 -9.36 -5.39
N LYS A 453 -19.56 -8.86 -5.85
CA LYS A 453 -19.05 -9.08 -7.22
C LYS A 453 -18.84 -10.56 -7.52
N MET A 454 -18.32 -11.33 -6.57
CA MET A 454 -18.14 -12.78 -6.69
C MET A 454 -19.49 -13.52 -6.77
N LEU A 455 -20.46 -13.14 -5.93
CA LEU A 455 -21.81 -13.70 -5.98
C LEU A 455 -22.52 -13.33 -7.27
N GLN A 456 -22.39 -12.09 -7.75
CA GLN A 456 -22.93 -11.63 -9.03
C GLN A 456 -22.34 -12.41 -10.22
N ALA A 457 -21.04 -12.69 -10.20
CA ALA A 457 -20.39 -13.52 -11.20
C ALA A 457 -20.87 -14.98 -11.16
N ARG A 458 -21.17 -15.50 -9.95
CA ARG A 458 -21.68 -16.87 -9.75
C ARG A 458 -23.16 -17.01 -10.07
N PHE A 459 -23.97 -15.97 -9.82
CA PHE A 459 -25.42 -15.96 -9.98
C PHE A 459 -25.89 -14.74 -10.80
N PRO A 460 -25.46 -14.58 -12.08
CA PRO A 460 -25.60 -13.34 -12.84
C PRO A 460 -27.06 -12.91 -13.11
N ASN A 461 -28.03 -13.85 -13.05
CA ASN A 461 -29.45 -13.60 -13.32
C ASN A 461 -30.35 -14.01 -12.15
N ASN A 462 -29.81 -14.11 -10.94
CA ASN A 462 -30.57 -14.56 -9.78
C ASN A 462 -30.26 -13.67 -8.55
N PRO A 463 -30.91 -12.50 -8.42
CA PRO A 463 -30.72 -11.59 -7.29
C PRO A 463 -31.10 -12.22 -5.94
N ASP A 464 -32.12 -13.08 -5.90
CA ASP A 464 -32.57 -13.74 -4.67
C ASP A 464 -31.49 -14.65 -4.08
N SER A 465 -30.72 -15.33 -4.94
CA SER A 465 -29.57 -16.11 -4.48
C SER A 465 -28.45 -15.22 -3.95
N ILE A 466 -28.20 -14.08 -4.57
CA ILE A 466 -27.20 -13.11 -4.08
C ILE A 466 -27.61 -12.62 -2.70
N ASP A 467 -28.85 -12.16 -2.54
CA ASP A 467 -29.40 -11.69 -1.26
C ASP A 467 -29.39 -12.76 -0.18
N TYR A 468 -29.73 -14.02 -0.53
CA TYR A 468 -29.66 -15.14 0.39
C TYR A 468 -28.23 -15.32 0.96
N TYR A 469 -27.22 -15.36 0.10
CA TYR A 469 -25.84 -15.58 0.56
C TYR A 469 -25.28 -14.37 1.31
N LEU A 470 -25.63 -13.14 0.94
CA LEU A 470 -25.21 -11.93 1.64
C LEU A 470 -25.82 -11.83 3.06
N ASN A 471 -27.04 -12.36 3.24
CA ASN A 471 -27.75 -12.32 4.53
C ASN A 471 -27.60 -13.64 5.33
N LYS A 472 -26.96 -14.66 4.79
CA LYS A 472 -26.70 -15.92 5.50
C LYS A 472 -25.66 -15.71 6.60
N PRO A 473 -25.97 -16.01 7.88
CA PRO A 473 -24.99 -15.92 8.96
C PRO A 473 -23.82 -16.89 8.77
N HIS A 474 -22.62 -16.41 9.02
CA HIS A 474 -21.38 -17.17 9.05
C HIS A 474 -20.41 -16.58 10.07
N GLU A 475 -19.36 -17.27 10.40
CA GLU A 475 -18.33 -16.73 11.28
C GLU A 475 -17.52 -15.67 10.54
N VAL A 476 -17.46 -14.46 11.13
CA VAL A 476 -16.72 -13.32 10.60
C VAL A 476 -15.75 -12.81 11.66
N LYS A 477 -14.50 -12.63 11.25
CA LYS A 477 -13.49 -11.99 12.09
C LYS A 477 -13.58 -10.47 11.91
N LEU A 478 -13.87 -9.76 12.97
CA LEU A 478 -14.09 -8.32 12.99
C LEU A 478 -12.99 -7.61 13.77
N PHE A 479 -12.71 -6.37 13.40
CA PHE A 479 -11.85 -5.47 14.17
C PHE A 479 -12.54 -5.05 15.48
N SER A 480 -11.79 -4.98 16.56
CA SER A 480 -12.11 -4.21 17.75
C SER A 480 -10.81 -3.66 18.37
N TYR A 481 -10.91 -2.57 19.12
CA TYR A 481 -9.76 -1.95 19.80
C TYR A 481 -9.10 -2.84 20.86
N ASP A 482 -9.82 -3.87 21.33
CA ASP A 482 -9.31 -4.84 22.31
C ASP A 482 -8.79 -6.14 21.66
N GLY A 483 -8.63 -6.12 20.33
CA GLY A 483 -8.19 -7.24 19.50
C GLY A 483 -9.32 -7.80 18.64
N PRO A 484 -9.00 -8.62 17.65
CA PRO A 484 -9.99 -9.15 16.72
C PRO A 484 -11.00 -10.06 17.43
N VAL A 485 -12.28 -9.89 17.07
CA VAL A 485 -13.41 -10.65 17.63
C VAL A 485 -14.07 -11.47 16.52
N VAL A 486 -14.33 -12.76 16.78
CA VAL A 486 -15.10 -13.62 15.89
C VAL A 486 -16.56 -13.57 16.30
N LYS A 487 -17.46 -13.25 15.35
CA LYS A 487 -18.90 -13.22 15.55
C LYS A 487 -19.61 -13.94 14.40
N THR A 488 -20.71 -14.61 14.71
CA THR A 488 -21.61 -15.17 13.71
C THR A 488 -22.60 -14.10 13.28
N MET A 489 -22.48 -13.63 12.04
CA MET A 489 -23.35 -12.61 11.45
C MET A 489 -23.33 -12.68 9.92
N SER A 490 -24.24 -11.96 9.27
CA SER A 490 -24.28 -11.88 7.82
C SER A 490 -23.19 -10.95 7.27
N THR A 491 -22.88 -11.07 5.96
CA THR A 491 -21.99 -10.13 5.27
C THR A 491 -22.52 -8.70 5.36
N VAL A 492 -23.81 -8.51 5.23
CA VAL A 492 -24.46 -7.18 5.35
C VAL A 492 -24.28 -6.61 6.76
N ASP A 493 -24.51 -7.42 7.82
CA ASP A 493 -24.37 -6.95 9.20
C ASP A 493 -22.90 -6.68 9.57
N SER A 494 -21.97 -7.49 9.02
CA SER A 494 -20.54 -7.23 9.20
C SER A 494 -20.13 -5.90 8.57
N LEU A 495 -20.65 -5.58 7.39
CA LEU A 495 -20.42 -4.28 6.74
C LEU A 495 -21.02 -3.13 7.55
N LYS A 496 -22.27 -3.26 8.03
CA LYS A 496 -22.90 -2.28 8.93
C LYS A 496 -22.08 -2.01 10.18
N TYR A 497 -21.48 -3.05 10.75
CA TYR A 497 -20.56 -2.93 11.89
C TYR A 497 -19.31 -2.14 11.52
N MET A 498 -18.65 -2.50 10.40
CA MET A 498 -17.37 -1.92 10.00
C MET A 498 -17.48 -0.46 9.56
N VAL A 499 -18.56 -0.09 8.87
CA VAL A 499 -18.81 1.27 8.36
C VAL A 499 -19.00 2.31 9.48
N LYS A 500 -19.39 1.88 10.69
CA LYS A 500 -19.57 2.76 11.85
C LYS A 500 -18.27 3.18 12.54
N PHE A 501 -17.14 2.65 12.15
CA PHE A 501 -15.87 3.05 12.75
C PHE A 501 -15.48 4.48 12.34
N MET A 502 -14.97 5.22 13.31
CA MET A 502 -14.34 6.51 13.10
C MET A 502 -12.87 6.28 12.73
N HIS A 503 -12.38 7.01 11.77
CA HIS A 503 -11.06 6.91 11.17
C HIS A 503 -10.19 8.12 11.52
N THR A 504 -8.88 7.99 11.32
CA THR A 504 -7.93 9.06 11.57
C THR A 504 -6.74 8.97 10.64
N GLY A 505 -6.09 10.12 10.38
CA GLY A 505 -4.74 10.21 9.86
C GLY A 505 -3.90 11.01 10.83
N PHE A 506 -2.62 10.67 10.96
CA PHE A 506 -1.65 11.40 11.77
C PHE A 506 -0.30 11.46 11.06
N VAL A 507 0.34 12.63 11.07
CA VAL A 507 1.72 12.80 10.57
C VAL A 507 2.46 13.83 11.42
N ALA A 508 3.77 13.58 11.63
CA ALA A 508 4.68 14.51 12.30
C ALA A 508 5.92 14.75 11.43
N MET A 509 6.31 16.02 11.30
CA MET A 509 7.43 16.49 10.47
C MET A 509 8.35 17.43 11.24
N GLU A 510 9.64 17.38 10.94
CA GLU A 510 10.61 18.39 11.34
C GLU A 510 10.60 19.54 10.34
N PRO A 511 10.38 20.79 10.77
CA PRO A 511 10.32 21.95 9.89
C PRO A 511 11.60 22.18 9.07
N GLU A 512 12.74 22.22 9.73
CA GLU A 512 14.04 22.57 9.16
C GLU A 512 14.54 21.58 8.10
N THR A 513 14.20 20.29 8.26
CA THR A 513 14.72 19.21 7.38
C THR A 513 13.67 18.63 6.46
N GLY A 514 12.40 18.91 6.68
CA GLY A 514 11.28 18.25 6.01
C GLY A 514 11.13 16.76 6.38
N TYR A 515 11.86 16.25 7.38
CA TYR A 515 11.87 14.84 7.74
C TYR A 515 10.54 14.39 8.32
N VAL A 516 9.96 13.34 7.73
CA VAL A 516 8.75 12.70 8.25
C VAL A 516 9.13 11.77 9.39
N ARG A 517 8.80 12.14 10.63
CA ARG A 517 9.22 11.43 11.84
C ARG A 517 8.26 10.37 12.34
N ALA A 518 6.96 10.56 12.07
CA ALA A 518 5.91 9.58 12.37
C ALA A 518 4.77 9.69 11.35
N TYR A 519 4.11 8.58 11.05
CA TYR A 519 3.08 8.49 10.02
C TYR A 519 2.10 7.35 10.32
N VAL A 520 0.84 7.68 10.56
CA VAL A 520 -0.22 6.70 10.83
C VAL A 520 -1.40 7.01 9.90
N GLY A 521 -1.66 6.14 8.95
CA GLY A 521 -2.65 6.37 7.90
C GLY A 521 -4.08 6.02 8.29
N ASP A 522 -4.30 5.19 9.29
CA ASP A 522 -5.61 4.90 9.91
C ASP A 522 -5.42 4.06 11.20
N ILE A 523 -6.53 3.65 11.81
CA ILE A 523 -6.57 2.91 13.09
C ILE A 523 -6.01 1.49 13.03
N ASP A 524 -6.13 0.79 11.89
CA ASP A 524 -5.57 -0.56 11.68
C ASP A 524 -5.35 -0.85 10.19
N PHE A 525 -4.10 -1.04 9.79
CA PHE A 525 -3.71 -1.29 8.39
C PHE A 525 -4.24 -2.63 7.85
N LYS A 526 -4.35 -3.66 8.70
CA LYS A 526 -4.81 -4.98 8.24
C LYS A 526 -6.28 -4.96 7.82
N THR A 527 -7.06 -4.11 8.46
CA THR A 527 -8.50 -3.95 8.21
C THR A 527 -8.78 -2.85 7.18
N TRP A 528 -8.15 -1.69 7.31
CA TRP A 528 -8.34 -0.53 6.43
C TRP A 528 -7.02 -0.08 5.82
N LYS A 529 -6.83 -0.40 4.55
CA LYS A 529 -5.60 -0.09 3.82
C LYS A 529 -5.55 1.31 3.23
N TYR A 530 -6.70 2.00 3.19
CA TYR A 530 -6.80 3.33 2.59
C TYR A 530 -6.21 4.39 3.53
N ASP A 531 -5.16 5.05 3.05
CA ASP A 531 -4.37 6.02 3.80
C ASP A 531 -5.11 7.35 3.97
N LYS A 532 -5.49 7.69 5.21
CA LYS A 532 -6.20 8.93 5.56
C LYS A 532 -5.28 10.14 5.64
N VAL A 533 -3.98 9.98 5.75
CA VAL A 533 -3.01 11.11 5.69
C VAL A 533 -2.99 11.75 4.30
N ARG A 534 -3.20 10.95 3.26
CA ARG A 534 -3.25 11.41 1.87
C ARG A 534 -4.68 11.57 1.33
N SER A 535 -5.68 11.24 2.13
CA SER A 535 -7.08 11.45 1.77
C SER A 535 -7.42 12.93 1.63
N MET A 536 -8.16 13.26 0.60
CA MET A 536 -8.67 14.61 0.35
C MET A 536 -9.89 14.86 1.21
N ARG A 537 -9.80 15.81 2.16
CA ARG A 537 -10.86 16.18 3.12
C ARG A 537 -10.89 17.66 3.37
N GLN A 538 -12.04 18.20 3.77
CA GLN A 538 -12.20 19.62 4.05
C GLN A 538 -11.43 20.03 5.31
N PRO A 539 -10.42 20.93 5.22
CA PRO A 539 -9.60 21.36 6.34
C PRO A 539 -10.35 22.25 7.33
N GLY A 540 -11.48 22.84 6.93
CA GLY A 540 -12.22 23.78 7.74
C GLY A 540 -11.31 24.93 8.22
N SER A 541 -11.45 25.31 9.48
CA SER A 541 -10.72 26.45 10.06
C SER A 541 -9.19 26.30 10.12
N THR A 542 -8.60 25.13 9.83
CA THR A 542 -7.12 25.06 9.68
C THR A 542 -6.64 25.81 8.45
N PHE A 543 -7.49 25.99 7.43
CA PHE A 543 -7.16 26.77 6.23
C PHE A 543 -7.00 28.27 6.51
N LYS A 544 -7.52 28.78 7.65
CA LYS A 544 -7.33 30.19 8.08
C LYS A 544 -5.85 30.58 8.21
N LEU A 545 -4.95 29.61 8.38
CA LEU A 545 -3.51 29.84 8.33
C LEU A 545 -3.12 30.68 7.10
N PHE A 546 -3.56 30.26 5.92
CA PHE A 546 -3.19 30.91 4.65
C PHE A 546 -3.83 32.29 4.48
N VAL A 547 -5.06 32.45 4.97
CA VAL A 547 -5.78 33.73 4.96
C VAL A 547 -5.02 34.78 5.78
N TYR A 548 -4.69 34.43 7.03
CA TYR A 548 -3.98 35.33 7.93
C TYR A 548 -2.53 35.54 7.50
N ALA A 549 -1.84 34.49 7.00
CA ALA A 549 -0.48 34.63 6.46
C ALA A 549 -0.46 35.61 5.27
N THR A 550 -1.46 35.55 4.38
CA THR A 550 -1.55 36.50 3.25
C THR A 550 -1.81 37.91 3.72
N ALA A 551 -2.67 38.13 4.72
CA ALA A 551 -2.94 39.43 5.29
C ALA A 551 -1.70 40.02 5.97
N MET A 552 -0.96 39.23 6.75
CA MET A 552 0.30 39.64 7.37
C MET A 552 1.38 39.93 6.30
N LYS A 553 1.43 39.13 5.20
CA LYS A 553 2.34 39.38 4.07
C LYS A 553 2.06 40.70 3.37
N GLN A 554 0.82 41.19 3.44
CA GLN A 554 0.38 42.47 2.89
C GLN A 554 0.50 43.66 3.88
N GLY A 555 1.12 43.46 5.06
CA GLY A 555 1.45 44.52 6.03
C GLY A 555 0.47 44.64 7.19
N MET A 556 -0.54 43.76 7.29
CA MET A 556 -1.38 43.72 8.50
C MET A 556 -0.62 43.11 9.67
N THR A 557 -1.06 43.42 10.89
CA THR A 557 -0.46 42.94 12.13
C THR A 557 -1.48 42.21 13.01
N PRO A 558 -1.05 41.33 13.92
CA PRO A 558 -1.92 40.69 14.88
C PRO A 558 -2.80 41.61 15.73
N SER A 559 -2.38 42.87 15.92
CA SER A 559 -3.10 43.89 16.70
C SER A 559 -4.16 44.65 15.90
N ASP A 560 -4.16 44.56 14.55
CA ASP A 560 -5.20 45.17 13.73
C ASP A 560 -6.57 44.56 14.06
N THR A 561 -7.63 45.38 14.02
CA THR A 561 -8.96 44.92 14.41
C THR A 561 -9.89 44.79 13.21
N ARG A 562 -10.87 43.88 13.35
CA ARG A 562 -12.01 43.76 12.43
C ARG A 562 -13.26 43.50 13.23
N LYS A 563 -14.38 44.10 12.80
CA LYS A 563 -15.66 43.91 13.44
C LYS A 563 -16.28 42.54 13.15
N ASP A 564 -16.68 41.83 14.17
CA ASP A 564 -17.41 40.54 14.07
C ASP A 564 -18.89 40.84 13.91
N GLU A 565 -19.37 40.96 12.68
CA GLU A 565 -20.75 41.31 12.38
C GLU A 565 -21.32 40.42 11.25
N TYR A 566 -22.64 40.47 11.08
CA TYR A 566 -23.34 39.80 10.02
C TYR A 566 -22.82 40.18 8.63
N ILE A 567 -22.54 39.17 7.81
CA ILE A 567 -22.03 39.33 6.43
C ILE A 567 -22.94 38.54 5.48
N ARG A 568 -23.31 39.16 4.36
CA ARG A 568 -24.05 38.50 3.27
C ARG A 568 -23.34 38.80 1.95
N MET A 569 -22.94 37.75 1.23
CA MET A 569 -22.20 37.84 -0.01
C MET A 569 -22.90 37.13 -1.13
N ARG A 570 -22.70 37.58 -2.35
CA ARG A 570 -23.09 36.87 -3.54
C ARG A 570 -21.92 36.02 -3.98
N VAL A 571 -22.11 34.70 -4.06
CA VAL A 571 -21.10 33.71 -4.47
C VAL A 571 -21.65 32.90 -5.63
N TYR A 572 -20.77 32.47 -6.54
CA TYR A 572 -21.17 31.60 -7.65
C TYR A 572 -21.21 30.15 -7.15
N ASP A 573 -22.39 29.53 -7.26
CA ASP A 573 -22.60 28.12 -6.98
C ASP A 573 -22.36 27.30 -8.25
N LYS A 574 -21.34 26.44 -8.23
CA LYS A 574 -20.97 25.61 -9.39
C LYS A 574 -22.04 24.57 -9.72
N PHE A 575 -22.80 24.11 -8.74
CA PHE A 575 -23.81 23.05 -8.93
C PHE A 575 -25.11 23.63 -9.46
N LYS A 576 -25.49 24.79 -8.99
CA LYS A 576 -26.69 25.50 -9.45
C LYS A 576 -26.43 26.30 -10.74
N HIS A 577 -25.16 26.44 -11.15
CA HIS A 577 -24.74 27.32 -12.26
C HIS A 577 -25.29 28.74 -12.14
N ASP A 578 -25.46 29.22 -10.91
CA ASP A 578 -26.02 30.54 -10.60
C ASP A 578 -25.34 31.18 -9.38
N SER A 579 -25.57 32.46 -9.20
CA SER A 579 -25.10 33.20 -8.04
C SER A 579 -26.12 33.15 -6.90
N VAL A 580 -25.69 32.60 -5.77
CA VAL A 580 -26.50 32.52 -4.54
C VAL A 580 -25.96 33.46 -3.48
N TYR A 581 -26.86 33.82 -2.51
CA TYR A 581 -26.42 34.55 -1.33
C TYR A 581 -25.88 33.59 -0.29
N TRP A 582 -24.63 33.77 0.11
CA TRP A 582 -23.98 33.03 1.16
C TRP A 582 -23.78 33.89 2.41
N GLN A 583 -24.01 33.27 3.58
CA GLN A 583 -23.98 33.93 4.89
C GLN A 583 -23.08 33.08 5.82
N PRO A 584 -21.85 33.48 6.07
CA PRO A 584 -20.99 32.77 7.01
C PRO A 584 -21.43 33.05 8.45
N HIS A 585 -21.60 32.01 9.25
CA HIS A 585 -21.91 32.07 10.68
C HIS A 585 -20.68 31.66 11.52
N ASN A 586 -20.53 32.27 12.70
CA ASN A 586 -19.60 31.81 13.70
C ASN A 586 -20.04 30.46 14.28
N ALA A 587 -19.11 29.66 14.80
CA ALA A 587 -19.38 28.30 15.32
C ALA A 587 -20.43 28.30 16.47
N ASN A 588 -20.59 29.39 17.19
CA ASN A 588 -21.61 29.58 18.24
C ASN A 588 -22.93 30.18 17.73
N GLY A 589 -23.05 30.41 16.41
CA GLY A 589 -24.24 31.02 15.78
C GLY A 589 -24.46 32.50 16.09
N ARG A 590 -23.53 33.19 16.75
CA ARG A 590 -23.69 34.57 17.21
C ARG A 590 -22.66 35.51 16.62
N PHE A 591 -22.99 36.79 16.51
CA PHE A 591 -22.08 37.87 16.13
C PHE A 591 -21.94 38.78 17.36
N SER A 592 -20.68 39.06 17.73
CA SER A 592 -20.41 39.92 18.91
C SER A 592 -20.62 41.39 18.63
N ASN A 593 -20.61 41.81 17.39
CA ASN A 593 -20.61 43.20 16.90
C ASN A 593 -19.44 44.05 17.46
N ALA A 594 -18.44 43.43 18.02
CA ALA A 594 -17.26 44.06 18.60
C ALA A 594 -16.11 44.12 17.58
N GLU A 595 -15.26 45.14 17.76
CA GLU A 595 -13.91 45.19 17.10
C GLU A 595 -12.99 44.20 17.80
N ILE A 596 -12.53 43.20 17.10
CA ILE A 596 -11.71 42.10 17.65
C ILE A 596 -10.32 42.15 16.99
N PRO A 597 -9.22 42.21 17.77
CA PRO A 597 -7.87 42.06 17.22
C PRO A 597 -7.70 40.76 16.44
N LEU A 598 -6.95 40.77 15.33
CA LEU A 598 -6.72 39.59 14.49
C LEU A 598 -6.11 38.44 15.30
N ARG A 599 -5.28 38.75 16.32
CA ARG A 599 -4.78 37.74 17.27
C ARG A 599 -5.88 36.96 17.96
N ALA A 600 -6.84 37.66 18.56
CA ALA A 600 -7.96 37.03 19.25
C ALA A 600 -8.92 36.35 18.26
N ALA A 601 -9.17 36.99 17.09
CA ALA A 601 -10.01 36.42 16.05
C ALA A 601 -9.49 35.09 15.52
N PHE A 602 -8.16 34.95 15.34
CA PHE A 602 -7.51 33.70 14.95
C PHE A 602 -7.60 32.66 16.08
N ALA A 603 -7.26 33.05 17.32
CA ALA A 603 -7.27 32.17 18.49
C ALA A 603 -8.66 31.57 18.73
N GLN A 604 -9.72 32.37 18.66
CA GLN A 604 -11.13 31.99 18.82
C GLN A 604 -11.76 31.43 17.54
N SER A 605 -11.00 31.47 16.44
CA SER A 605 -11.43 30.95 15.13
C SER A 605 -12.68 31.61 14.58
N VAL A 606 -12.83 32.95 14.72
CA VAL A 606 -14.01 33.72 14.25
C VAL A 606 -14.14 33.62 12.72
N ASN A 607 -15.30 33.17 12.25
CA ASN A 607 -15.52 32.91 10.82
C ASN A 607 -15.73 34.18 10.02
N THR A 608 -16.52 35.10 10.51
CA THR A 608 -16.85 36.37 9.84
C THR A 608 -15.59 37.20 9.57
N ILE A 609 -14.71 37.29 10.55
CA ILE A 609 -13.44 38.00 10.41
C ILE A 609 -12.52 37.31 9.39
N ALA A 610 -12.42 35.99 9.42
CA ALA A 610 -11.62 35.25 8.44
C ALA A 610 -12.11 35.47 7.00
N VAL A 611 -13.42 35.54 6.79
CA VAL A 611 -14.01 35.79 5.46
C VAL A 611 -13.73 37.24 5.01
N LYS A 612 -13.90 38.23 5.89
CA LYS A 612 -13.53 39.62 5.60
C LYS A 612 -12.07 39.72 5.20
N LEU A 613 -11.21 39.14 6.03
CA LEU A 613 -9.75 39.16 5.79
C LEU A 613 -9.37 38.49 4.47
N GLY A 614 -10.00 37.35 4.15
CA GLY A 614 -9.78 36.66 2.88
C GLY A 614 -10.19 37.48 1.66
N GLN A 615 -11.25 38.30 1.78
CA GLN A 615 -11.65 39.22 0.72
C GLN A 615 -10.72 40.43 0.60
N GLU A 616 -10.33 41.01 1.72
CA GLU A 616 -9.40 42.13 1.77
C GLU A 616 -8.04 41.76 1.22
N ALA A 617 -7.52 40.60 1.59
CA ALA A 617 -6.28 40.04 1.07
C ALA A 617 -6.37 39.59 -0.38
N GLY A 618 -7.57 39.25 -0.85
CA GLY A 618 -7.85 38.66 -2.16
C GLY A 618 -7.67 37.15 -2.19
N ILE A 619 -8.74 36.41 -2.50
CA ILE A 619 -8.73 34.93 -2.49
C ILE A 619 -7.64 34.34 -3.41
N SER A 620 -7.36 34.98 -4.55
CA SER A 620 -6.28 34.53 -5.45
C SER A 620 -4.90 34.63 -4.78
N ASN A 621 -4.66 35.65 -3.94
CA ASN A 621 -3.40 35.79 -3.19
C ASN A 621 -3.31 34.76 -2.07
N VAL A 622 -4.45 34.42 -1.44
CA VAL A 622 -4.54 33.34 -0.45
C VAL A 622 -4.20 32.00 -1.07
N ILE A 623 -4.72 31.71 -2.28
CA ILE A 623 -4.38 30.51 -3.04
C ILE A 623 -2.88 30.47 -3.34
N GLN A 624 -2.31 31.57 -3.83
CA GLN A 624 -0.88 31.62 -4.14
C GLN A 624 -0.04 31.39 -2.87
N THR A 625 -0.39 32.03 -1.74
CA THR A 625 0.30 31.82 -0.47
C THR A 625 0.20 30.36 -0.01
N ALA A 626 -0.95 29.70 -0.15
CA ALA A 626 -1.11 28.30 0.17
C ALA A 626 -0.22 27.41 -0.71
N HIS A 627 -0.10 27.70 -2.00
CA HIS A 627 0.79 26.97 -2.92
C HIS A 627 2.26 27.23 -2.60
N ASP A 628 2.65 28.48 -2.31
CA ASP A 628 4.02 28.84 -1.90
C ASP A 628 4.42 28.05 -0.63
N MET A 629 3.47 27.80 0.28
CA MET A 629 3.68 27.05 1.52
C MET A 629 3.53 25.52 1.35
N GLY A 630 3.35 25.00 0.12
CA GLY A 630 3.40 23.57 -0.18
C GLY A 630 2.06 22.86 -0.41
N ILE A 631 0.93 23.54 -0.40
CA ILE A 631 -0.36 22.94 -0.82
C ILE A 631 -0.34 22.73 -2.33
N GLN A 632 -0.51 21.49 -2.75
CA GLN A 632 -0.59 21.10 -4.17
C GLN A 632 -2.03 20.77 -4.61
N SER A 633 -2.90 20.57 -3.64
CA SER A 633 -4.31 20.29 -3.87
C SER A 633 -4.96 21.44 -4.64
N PRO A 634 -5.91 21.17 -5.57
CA PRO A 634 -6.60 22.22 -6.32
C PRO A 634 -7.48 23.08 -5.41
N LEU A 635 -7.35 24.39 -5.54
CA LEU A 635 -8.08 25.38 -4.76
C LEU A 635 -8.94 26.25 -5.66
N ASP A 636 -10.21 26.44 -5.29
CA ASP A 636 -11.15 27.28 -6.01
C ASP A 636 -11.11 28.73 -5.55
N ASN A 637 -11.15 29.66 -6.49
CA ASN A 637 -11.26 31.09 -6.19
C ASN A 637 -12.70 31.46 -5.79
N ASN A 638 -13.07 31.11 -4.57
CA ASN A 638 -14.40 31.36 -3.97
C ASN A 638 -14.21 31.91 -2.54
N PRO A 639 -14.99 32.90 -2.10
CA PRO A 639 -14.92 33.43 -0.73
C PRO A 639 -15.01 32.39 0.40
N SER A 640 -15.72 31.29 0.18
CA SER A 640 -15.82 30.18 1.14
C SER A 640 -14.49 29.48 1.41
N LEU A 641 -13.49 29.63 0.50
CA LEU A 641 -12.14 29.11 0.71
C LEU A 641 -11.50 29.62 2.00
N ALA A 642 -11.82 30.87 2.42
CA ALA A 642 -11.36 31.42 3.68
C ALA A 642 -11.76 30.59 4.92
N LEU A 643 -12.77 29.74 4.80
CA LEU A 643 -13.21 28.80 5.84
C LEU A 643 -12.81 27.34 5.55
N GLY A 644 -12.02 27.09 4.50
CA GLY A 644 -11.52 25.77 4.15
C GLY A 644 -12.56 24.89 3.45
N SER A 645 -13.26 25.44 2.43
CA SER A 645 -14.27 24.72 1.67
C SER A 645 -13.72 23.72 0.65
N ASN A 646 -12.45 23.85 0.23
CA ASN A 646 -11.83 22.91 -0.68
C ASN A 646 -11.12 21.79 0.07
N ASP A 647 -11.09 20.63 -0.54
CA ASP A 647 -10.42 19.47 0.03
C ASP A 647 -8.89 19.60 -0.09
N VAL A 648 -8.20 19.30 1.01
CA VAL A 648 -6.73 19.15 1.07
C VAL A 648 -6.39 17.88 1.83
N ASN A 649 -5.16 17.39 1.71
CA ASN A 649 -4.72 16.25 2.51
C ASN A 649 -3.89 16.70 3.73
N LEU A 650 -3.83 15.84 4.74
CA LEU A 650 -3.15 16.13 5.99
C LEU A 650 -1.64 16.31 5.79
N PHE A 651 -1.05 15.57 4.87
CA PHE A 651 0.39 15.62 4.60
C PHE A 651 0.83 17.01 4.12
N GLU A 652 0.13 17.56 3.12
CA GLU A 652 0.38 18.91 2.62
C GLU A 652 0.10 19.97 3.68
N LEU A 653 -0.97 19.79 4.44
CA LEU A 653 -1.36 20.76 5.46
C LEU A 653 -0.30 20.86 6.58
N VAL A 654 0.19 19.72 7.09
CA VAL A 654 1.25 19.71 8.13
C VAL A 654 2.54 20.31 7.59
N ASN A 655 2.90 20.00 6.35
CA ASN A 655 4.07 20.60 5.72
C ASN A 655 3.95 22.13 5.57
N ALA A 656 2.75 22.62 5.20
CA ALA A 656 2.51 24.06 5.14
C ALA A 656 2.60 24.75 6.52
N TYR A 657 2.16 24.09 7.60
CA TYR A 657 2.36 24.58 8.96
C TYR A 657 3.82 24.56 9.39
N SER A 658 4.62 23.60 8.87
CA SER A 658 6.08 23.54 9.10
C SER A 658 6.79 24.78 8.54
N THR A 659 6.31 25.35 7.43
CA THR A 659 6.82 26.61 6.88
C THR A 659 6.74 27.76 7.89
N VAL A 660 5.68 27.84 8.71
CA VAL A 660 5.56 28.85 9.76
C VAL A 660 6.54 28.58 10.91
N ALA A 661 6.74 27.31 11.27
CA ALA A 661 7.68 26.91 12.33
C ALA A 661 9.14 27.20 11.95
N ASP A 662 9.48 27.09 10.66
CA ASP A 662 10.81 27.35 10.08
C ASP A 662 10.93 28.79 9.52
N ASP A 663 10.47 29.78 10.29
CA ASP A 663 10.62 31.21 9.98
C ASP A 663 10.23 31.60 8.55
N GLY A 664 9.32 30.85 7.92
CA GLY A 664 8.78 31.09 6.59
C GLY A 664 9.55 30.41 5.44
N LEU A 665 10.47 29.51 5.75
CA LEU A 665 11.10 28.62 4.78
C LEU A 665 10.22 27.39 4.57
N HIS A 666 9.92 27.10 3.32
CA HIS A 666 9.24 25.86 2.93
C HIS A 666 10.27 24.81 2.52
N VAL A 667 10.36 23.75 3.27
CA VAL A 667 11.19 22.57 2.97
C VAL A 667 10.29 21.44 2.50
N ALA A 668 10.63 20.83 1.37
CA ALA A 668 9.87 19.70 0.85
C ALA A 668 9.97 18.47 1.77
N PRO A 669 8.88 17.67 1.94
CA PRO A 669 8.93 16.49 2.80
C PRO A 669 9.90 15.44 2.29
N VAL A 670 10.76 14.92 3.16
CA VAL A 670 11.75 13.89 2.89
C VAL A 670 11.40 12.62 3.65
N MET A 671 11.31 11.48 2.93
CA MET A 671 11.03 10.17 3.53
C MET A 671 12.24 9.24 3.52
N VAL A 672 13.24 9.48 2.66
CA VAL A 672 14.44 8.64 2.48
C VAL A 672 15.69 9.48 2.67
N THR A 673 16.60 9.03 3.52
CA THR A 673 17.90 9.66 3.75
C THR A 673 19.00 8.99 2.96
N LYS A 674 18.95 7.67 2.73
CA LYS A 674 20.01 6.91 2.04
C LYS A 674 19.45 5.65 1.41
N ILE A 675 19.98 5.29 0.24
CA ILE A 675 19.71 4.01 -0.42
C ILE A 675 21.04 3.34 -0.75
N ILE A 676 21.16 2.07 -0.37
CA ILE A 676 22.32 1.22 -0.66
C ILE A 676 21.82 0.05 -1.52
N ASP A 677 22.56 -0.32 -2.56
CA ASP A 677 22.24 -1.47 -3.42
C ASP A 677 22.62 -2.82 -2.76
N ALA A 678 22.34 -3.91 -3.45
CA ALA A 678 22.67 -5.26 -3.00
C ALA A 678 24.17 -5.51 -2.89
N ASP A 679 24.99 -4.76 -3.63
CA ASP A 679 26.45 -4.87 -3.65
C ASP A 679 27.10 -4.03 -2.53
N GLY A 680 26.31 -3.25 -1.80
CA GLY A 680 26.78 -2.37 -0.72
C GLY A 680 27.17 -0.97 -1.16
N ASN A 681 26.92 -0.57 -2.40
CA ASN A 681 27.21 0.77 -2.89
C ASN A 681 26.10 1.73 -2.50
N THR A 682 26.45 2.95 -2.10
CA THR A 682 25.47 4.02 -1.88
C THR A 682 25.04 4.58 -3.23
N ILE A 683 23.76 4.41 -3.58
CA ILE A 683 23.17 4.93 -4.82
C ILE A 683 22.45 6.25 -4.63
N PHE A 684 22.06 6.55 -3.40
CA PHE A 684 21.45 7.83 -3.03
C PHE A 684 21.80 8.20 -1.59
N GLU A 685 22.06 9.47 -1.37
CA GLU A 685 22.17 10.10 -0.04
C GLU A 685 21.56 11.48 -0.09
N ALA A 686 20.56 11.73 0.77
CA ALA A 686 19.82 12.98 0.83
C ALA A 686 20.77 14.12 1.26
N LYS A 687 20.72 15.23 0.52
CA LYS A 687 21.35 16.48 0.94
C LYS A 687 20.34 17.30 1.73
N THR A 688 20.79 18.06 2.68
CA THR A 688 19.96 19.04 3.39
C THR A 688 19.47 20.07 2.37
N ASP A 689 18.14 20.24 2.28
CA ASP A 689 17.52 21.27 1.47
C ASP A 689 17.55 22.60 2.27
N GLU A 690 18.00 23.67 1.64
CA GLU A 690 18.01 25.00 2.27
C GLU A 690 16.60 25.62 2.32
N GLY A 691 15.62 24.99 1.72
CA GLY A 691 14.24 25.45 1.63
C GLY A 691 14.05 26.65 0.69
N VAL A 692 12.79 26.94 0.41
CA VAL A 692 12.37 28.10 -0.40
C VAL A 692 11.62 29.08 0.48
N ARG A 693 11.99 30.39 0.40
CA ARG A 693 11.31 31.42 1.15
C ARG A 693 9.87 31.61 0.65
N ALA A 694 8.89 31.02 1.36
CA ALA A 694 7.46 31.15 1.08
C ALA A 694 6.83 32.37 1.76
N LEU A 695 7.28 32.70 2.98
CA LEU A 695 6.82 33.83 3.75
C LEU A 695 8.00 34.69 4.18
N PRO A 696 7.83 36.05 4.22
CA PRO A 696 8.76 36.92 4.95
C PRO A 696 8.91 36.47 6.40
N GLN A 697 10.11 36.63 6.99
CA GLN A 697 10.36 36.22 8.38
C GLN A 697 9.43 36.94 9.37
N THR A 698 9.13 38.22 9.14
CA THR A 698 8.17 39.01 9.93
C THR A 698 6.78 38.39 9.88
N THR A 699 6.34 37.95 8.71
CA THR A 699 5.05 37.26 8.53
C THR A 699 5.02 35.92 9.29
N ALA A 700 6.09 35.12 9.18
CA ALA A 700 6.20 33.85 9.88
C ALA A 700 6.15 34.06 11.41
N PHE A 701 6.89 35.03 11.92
CA PHE A 701 6.85 35.42 13.33
C PHE A 701 5.42 35.79 13.79
N TYR A 702 4.74 36.67 13.04
CA TYR A 702 3.34 36.97 13.37
C TYR A 702 2.45 35.74 13.38
N MET A 703 2.59 34.84 12.43
CA MET A 703 1.84 33.61 12.39
C MET A 703 2.17 32.66 13.54
N GLN A 704 3.42 32.57 13.99
CA GLN A 704 3.82 31.87 15.22
C GLN A 704 3.07 32.43 16.43
N LYS A 705 3.00 33.79 16.57
CA LYS A 705 2.27 34.45 17.66
C LYS A 705 0.76 34.27 17.59
N LEU A 706 0.18 34.16 16.40
CA LEU A 706 -1.23 33.82 16.22
C LEU A 706 -1.51 32.34 16.62
N LEU A 707 -0.65 31.39 16.27
CA LEU A 707 -0.77 29.99 16.67
C LEU A 707 -0.59 29.80 18.17
N GLU A 708 0.36 30.51 18.81
CA GLU A 708 0.53 30.53 20.26
C GLU A 708 -0.73 31.08 20.98
N ALA A 709 -1.36 32.11 20.43
CA ALA A 709 -2.59 32.68 20.98
C ALA A 709 -3.72 31.62 21.04
N GLY A 710 -3.81 30.71 20.08
CA GLY A 710 -4.77 29.63 20.11
C GLY A 710 -4.65 28.71 21.34
N VAL A 711 -3.44 28.60 21.92
CA VAL A 711 -3.16 27.80 23.12
C VAL A 711 -3.22 28.66 24.40
N ARG A 712 -2.73 29.90 24.38
CA ARG A 712 -2.51 30.72 25.58
C ARG A 712 -3.62 31.71 25.86
N ASP A 713 -4.30 32.26 24.83
CA ASP A 713 -5.24 33.34 25.01
C ASP A 713 -6.64 32.84 25.42
N ALA A 714 -7.38 33.69 26.11
CA ALA A 714 -8.73 33.39 26.55
C ALA A 714 -9.66 33.08 25.36
N GLY A 715 -10.39 31.99 25.44
CA GLY A 715 -11.29 31.50 24.38
C GLY A 715 -10.56 30.84 23.20
N GLY A 716 -9.24 30.65 23.29
CA GLY A 716 -8.48 29.92 22.28
C GLY A 716 -8.96 28.48 22.11
N THR A 717 -9.08 28.04 20.86
CA THR A 717 -9.63 26.69 20.54
C THR A 717 -8.64 25.56 20.77
N SER A 718 -7.39 25.85 21.02
CA SER A 718 -6.28 24.88 21.18
C SER A 718 -5.74 24.81 22.62
N GLN A 719 -6.40 25.44 23.60
CA GLN A 719 -5.95 25.50 25.00
C GLN A 719 -5.65 24.14 25.64
N THR A 720 -6.34 23.10 25.21
CA THR A 720 -6.13 21.74 25.71
C THR A 720 -4.70 21.26 25.47
N LEU A 721 -3.98 21.74 24.44
CA LEU A 721 -2.58 21.40 24.18
C LEU A 721 -1.68 21.87 25.35
N GLY A 722 -1.95 23.01 25.93
CA GLY A 722 -1.25 23.59 27.09
C GLY A 722 -1.73 23.06 28.45
N ALA A 723 -2.63 22.08 28.49
CA ALA A 723 -3.11 21.49 29.74
C ALA A 723 -1.98 20.72 30.48
N GLY A 724 -2.10 20.65 31.81
CA GLY A 724 -1.09 19.98 32.66
C GLY A 724 -0.85 18.50 32.32
N MET A 725 -1.84 17.82 31.80
CA MET A 725 -1.73 16.43 31.34
C MET A 725 -0.98 16.28 30.00
N TYR A 726 -0.79 17.36 29.25
CA TYR A 726 -0.08 17.40 27.97
C TYR A 726 1.19 18.25 28.03
N LEU A 727 1.29 19.34 27.31
CA LEU A 727 2.49 20.18 27.20
C LEU A 727 2.61 21.26 28.30
N GLY A 728 1.60 21.42 29.16
CA GLY A 728 1.65 22.40 30.25
C GLY A 728 2.92 22.38 31.11
N PRO A 729 3.45 21.19 31.51
CA PRO A 729 4.68 21.11 32.29
C PRO A 729 5.91 21.66 31.57
N PHE A 730 5.88 21.74 30.25
CA PHE A 730 7.00 22.21 29.41
C PHE A 730 6.84 23.67 28.94
N SER A 731 5.72 24.35 29.30
CA SER A 731 5.33 25.67 28.78
C SER A 731 6.35 26.78 29.02
N ASN A 732 7.21 26.65 30.02
CA ASN A 732 8.28 27.59 30.29
C ASN A 732 9.53 27.41 29.41
N GLN A 733 9.68 26.23 28.76
CA GLN A 733 10.88 25.88 27.99
C GLN A 733 10.55 25.60 26.53
N LEU A 734 9.26 25.48 26.22
CA LEU A 734 8.75 25.16 24.88
C LEU A 734 7.73 26.19 24.43
N ASP A 735 7.94 26.77 23.27
CA ASP A 735 6.89 27.51 22.60
C ASP A 735 6.00 26.53 21.83
N MET A 736 4.69 26.70 21.96
CA MET A 736 3.70 25.82 21.38
C MET A 736 2.52 26.61 20.84
N GLY A 737 2.07 26.23 19.68
CA GLY A 737 0.91 26.80 19.02
C GLY A 737 0.04 25.72 18.39
N GLY A 738 -1.13 26.08 17.91
CA GLY A 738 -1.94 25.14 17.19
C GLY A 738 -3.23 25.72 16.63
N LYS A 739 -3.82 25.00 15.68
CA LYS A 739 -5.09 25.38 15.07
C LYS A 739 -6.02 24.18 14.92
N THR A 740 -7.24 24.35 15.38
CA THR A 740 -8.33 23.38 15.17
C THR A 740 -9.05 23.66 13.85
N GLY A 741 -9.53 22.60 13.23
CA GLY A 741 -10.45 22.63 12.10
C GLY A 741 -11.67 21.74 12.36
N THR A 742 -12.81 22.14 11.82
CA THR A 742 -14.05 21.34 11.88
C THR A 742 -14.91 21.75 10.68
N SER A 743 -15.39 20.80 9.90
CA SER A 743 -16.40 21.07 8.87
C SER A 743 -17.76 21.34 9.50
N ASN A 744 -18.66 22.01 8.77
CA ASN A 744 -19.95 22.49 9.31
C ASN A 744 -20.81 21.37 9.90
N ASN A 745 -20.81 20.20 9.30
CA ASN A 745 -21.57 19.02 9.74
C ASN A 745 -20.78 18.10 10.68
N HIS A 746 -19.57 18.49 11.13
CA HIS A 746 -18.67 17.69 11.97
C HIS A 746 -18.20 16.37 11.33
N SER A 747 -18.22 16.27 10.00
CA SER A 747 -17.69 15.09 9.27
C SER A 747 -16.17 15.03 9.27
N ASP A 748 -15.53 16.20 9.38
CA ASP A 748 -14.08 16.34 9.35
C ASP A 748 -13.61 17.18 10.54
N ALA A 749 -12.78 16.62 11.35
CA ALA A 749 -12.21 17.24 12.54
C ALA A 749 -10.68 17.22 12.45
N TRP A 750 -10.05 18.37 12.55
CA TRP A 750 -8.63 18.56 12.35
C TRP A 750 -7.95 19.23 13.52
N PHE A 751 -6.70 18.91 13.72
CA PHE A 751 -5.80 19.68 14.56
C PHE A 751 -4.39 19.64 14.02
N VAL A 752 -3.73 20.78 13.96
CA VAL A 752 -2.29 20.90 13.71
C VAL A 752 -1.65 21.62 14.88
N GLY A 753 -0.75 20.94 15.56
CA GLY A 753 0.07 21.47 16.65
C GLY A 753 1.46 21.80 16.14
N VAL A 754 2.00 22.92 16.59
CA VAL A 754 3.26 23.50 16.12
C VAL A 754 4.16 23.77 17.31
N THR A 755 5.39 23.29 17.23
CA THR A 755 6.52 23.68 18.10
C THR A 755 7.69 24.10 17.21
N PRO A 756 8.75 24.75 17.71
CA PRO A 756 9.84 25.22 16.86
C PRO A 756 10.51 24.14 16.01
N SER A 757 10.60 22.89 16.49
CA SER A 757 11.36 21.84 15.83
C SER A 757 10.50 20.64 15.43
N LEU A 758 9.20 20.66 15.72
CA LEU A 758 8.30 19.54 15.42
C LEU A 758 6.88 20.03 15.20
N VAL A 759 6.32 19.71 14.05
CA VAL A 759 4.91 19.96 13.70
C VAL A 759 4.21 18.63 13.53
N ALA A 760 3.04 18.49 14.15
CA ALA A 760 2.24 17.27 14.01
C ALA A 760 0.77 17.63 13.79
N GLY A 761 0.12 16.86 12.91
CA GLY A 761 -1.28 17.03 12.60
C GLY A 761 -2.05 15.72 12.67
N ALA A 762 -3.35 15.85 12.98
CA ALA A 762 -4.29 14.75 12.94
C ALA A 762 -5.62 15.19 12.29
N TRP A 763 -6.21 14.26 11.57
CA TRP A 763 -7.59 14.32 11.08
C TRP A 763 -8.39 13.18 11.71
N VAL A 764 -9.67 13.42 12.02
CA VAL A 764 -10.63 12.43 12.50
C VAL A 764 -11.95 12.62 11.79
N GLY A 765 -12.54 11.52 11.28
CA GLY A 765 -13.85 11.55 10.62
C GLY A 765 -14.35 10.15 10.31
N GLY A 766 -15.58 10.06 9.78
CA GLY A 766 -16.11 8.80 9.26
C GLY A 766 -15.51 8.44 7.89
N GLU A 767 -15.62 7.17 7.49
CA GLU A 767 -15.27 6.74 6.13
C GLU A 767 -16.01 7.55 5.08
N TYR A 768 -17.29 7.81 5.33
CA TYR A 768 -18.17 8.64 4.53
C TYR A 768 -18.57 9.89 5.29
N ARG A 769 -18.72 11.04 4.63
CA ARG A 769 -19.10 12.31 5.26
C ARG A 769 -20.49 12.27 5.92
N SER A 770 -21.35 11.36 5.49
CA SER A 770 -22.64 11.08 6.12
C SER A 770 -22.55 10.38 7.49
N ILE A 771 -21.35 9.94 7.89
CA ILE A 771 -21.10 9.29 9.19
C ILE A 771 -20.31 10.25 10.06
N HIS A 772 -20.97 10.94 10.96
CA HIS A 772 -20.36 12.00 11.76
C HIS A 772 -21.08 12.19 13.11
N PHE A 773 -20.47 12.93 14.00
CA PHE A 773 -21.11 13.39 15.23
C PHE A 773 -22.17 14.44 14.89
N ARG A 774 -23.29 14.42 15.60
CA ARG A 774 -24.41 15.38 15.44
C ARG A 774 -24.12 16.73 16.08
N THR A 775 -23.15 16.83 17.00
CA THR A 775 -22.85 18.06 17.75
C THR A 775 -21.35 18.31 17.83
N GLY A 776 -20.98 19.61 17.80
CA GLY A 776 -19.60 20.03 17.99
C GLY A 776 -19.02 19.71 19.37
N ALA A 777 -19.86 19.56 20.39
CA ALA A 777 -19.42 19.19 21.75
C ALA A 777 -18.58 17.89 21.78
N LEU A 778 -18.86 16.96 20.89
CA LEU A 778 -18.14 15.69 20.76
C LEU A 778 -17.32 15.58 19.45
N GLY A 779 -17.78 16.20 18.35
CA GLY A 779 -17.24 16.01 17.02
C GLY A 779 -16.19 17.03 16.56
N GLN A 780 -15.97 18.12 17.31
CA GLN A 780 -15.01 19.14 16.89
C GLN A 780 -13.54 18.73 17.09
N GLY A 781 -12.63 19.33 16.30
CA GLY A 781 -11.21 19.01 16.30
C GLY A 781 -10.50 19.09 17.64
N SER A 782 -10.94 20.01 18.53
CA SER A 782 -10.43 20.12 19.91
C SER A 782 -10.77 18.91 20.81
N ARG A 783 -11.77 18.09 20.44
CA ARG A 783 -12.22 16.92 21.21
C ARG A 783 -11.76 15.59 20.62
N THR A 784 -11.51 15.57 19.33
CA THR A 784 -11.18 14.35 18.58
C THR A 784 -9.74 14.31 18.14
N ALA A 785 -9.29 15.23 17.28
CA ALA A 785 -7.95 15.24 16.67
C ALA A 785 -6.86 15.82 17.60
N LEU A 786 -7.16 16.91 18.35
CA LEU A 786 -6.18 17.56 19.22
C LEU A 786 -5.59 16.60 20.27
N PRO A 787 -6.36 15.75 20.96
CA PRO A 787 -5.79 14.86 21.96
C PRO A 787 -4.80 13.83 21.38
N ILE A 788 -4.93 13.43 20.10
CA ILE A 788 -3.96 12.55 19.43
C ILE A 788 -2.61 13.24 19.39
N VAL A 789 -2.57 14.47 18.83
CA VAL A 789 -1.35 15.26 18.70
C VAL A 789 -0.75 15.60 20.07
N ALA A 790 -1.61 15.96 21.03
CA ALA A 790 -1.17 16.33 22.37
C ALA A 790 -0.53 15.14 23.12
N GLN A 791 -1.11 13.93 23.03
CA GLN A 791 -0.54 12.71 23.60
C GLN A 791 0.80 12.34 22.93
N PHE A 792 0.87 12.47 21.62
CA PHE A 792 2.11 12.26 20.87
C PHE A 792 3.20 13.22 21.35
N PHE A 793 2.97 14.53 21.35
CA PHE A 793 3.93 15.51 21.84
C PHE A 793 4.33 15.26 23.28
N ARG A 794 3.38 14.89 24.14
CA ARG A 794 3.68 14.54 25.54
C ARG A 794 4.64 13.37 25.61
N SER A 795 4.43 12.31 24.84
CA SER A 795 5.31 11.13 24.83
C SER A 795 6.71 11.47 24.31
N VAL A 796 6.82 12.34 23.28
CA VAL A 796 8.11 12.84 22.78
C VAL A 796 8.85 13.64 23.84
N MET A 797 8.14 14.51 24.59
CA MET A 797 8.76 15.35 25.64
C MET A 797 9.08 14.54 26.91
N ASP A 798 8.42 13.44 27.17
CA ASP A 798 8.74 12.54 28.28
C ASP A 798 9.98 11.67 27.99
N ASP A 799 10.29 11.36 26.73
CA ASP A 799 11.51 10.68 26.31
C ASP A 799 12.72 11.61 26.43
N ALA A 800 13.63 11.31 27.36
CA ALA A 800 14.79 12.18 27.63
C ALA A 800 15.70 12.38 26.41
N SER A 801 15.83 11.39 25.53
CA SER A 801 16.67 11.46 24.34
C SER A 801 16.06 12.32 23.25
N LEU A 802 14.75 12.27 23.06
CA LEU A 802 14.02 13.10 22.10
C LEU A 802 13.81 14.51 22.64
N ARG A 803 13.57 14.67 23.93
CA ARG A 803 13.41 15.96 24.60
C ARG A 803 14.60 16.89 24.35
N THR A 804 15.81 16.41 24.40
CA THR A 804 17.02 17.21 24.13
C THR A 804 16.99 17.84 22.75
N LYS A 805 16.38 17.17 21.79
CA LYS A 805 16.27 17.65 20.40
C LYS A 805 15.08 18.60 20.20
N TYR A 806 13.95 18.38 20.87
CA TYR A 806 12.68 19.04 20.51
C TYR A 806 12.18 20.05 21.55
N LEU A 807 12.85 20.18 22.73
CA LEU A 807 12.44 21.11 23.77
C LEU A 807 13.19 22.43 23.67
N HIS A 808 12.70 23.37 22.87
CA HIS A 808 13.22 24.74 22.76
C HIS A 808 12.14 25.75 22.38
N LYS A 809 12.54 27.00 22.49
CA LYS A 809 11.74 28.14 22.06
C LYS A 809 12.14 28.62 20.70
N TYR A 810 11.27 29.40 20.09
CA TYR A 810 11.61 30.18 18.91
C TYR A 810 12.76 31.17 19.20
N GLY A 811 13.45 31.59 18.15
CA GLY A 811 14.46 32.61 18.22
C GLY A 811 13.91 33.97 18.68
N MET A 812 14.79 34.94 18.80
CA MET A 812 14.41 36.33 19.11
C MET A 812 13.56 36.91 17.97
N PRO A 813 12.55 37.76 18.28
CA PRO A 813 11.79 38.41 17.23
C PRO A 813 12.71 39.23 16.31
N PRO A 814 12.39 39.40 15.02
CA PRO A 814 13.11 40.32 14.14
C PRO A 814 13.24 41.73 14.77
N ALA A 815 14.39 42.36 14.61
CA ALA A 815 14.75 43.58 15.33
C ALA A 815 13.84 44.77 15.03
N ASP A 816 13.10 44.73 13.93
CA ASP A 816 12.22 45.79 13.43
C ASP A 816 10.77 45.65 13.88
N ILE A 817 10.43 44.59 14.69
CA ILE A 817 9.07 44.36 15.14
C ILE A 817 8.83 44.97 16.51
N ASP A 818 7.88 45.92 16.57
CA ASP A 818 7.40 46.47 17.83
C ASP A 818 6.43 45.49 18.52
N ALA A 819 6.57 45.32 19.83
CA ALA A 819 5.74 44.43 20.64
C ALA A 819 4.24 44.80 20.59
N SER A 820 3.89 46.06 20.43
CA SER A 820 2.52 46.55 20.30
C SER A 820 1.77 45.93 19.09
N THR A 821 2.49 45.50 18.05
CA THR A 821 1.94 44.96 16.82
C THR A 821 1.40 43.51 17.00
N TYR A 822 1.82 42.78 18.05
CA TYR A 822 1.41 41.38 18.23
C TYR A 822 0.94 41.00 19.64
N GLN A 823 0.98 41.94 20.62
CA GLN A 823 0.61 41.69 22.02
C GLN A 823 -0.81 42.14 22.39
N ALA A 824 -1.64 42.57 21.42
CA ALA A 824 -3.00 42.98 21.70
C ALA A 824 -3.76 41.87 22.42
N THR A 825 -4.35 42.21 23.58
CA THR A 825 -5.24 41.28 24.32
C THR A 825 -6.68 41.69 24.07
N TYR A 826 -7.56 40.70 24.03
CA TYR A 826 -8.99 40.90 23.93
C TYR A 826 -9.71 40.09 25.00
N THR A 827 -10.43 40.78 25.85
CA THR A 827 -11.34 40.14 26.81
C THR A 827 -12.73 40.26 26.25
N PRO A 828 -13.41 39.12 25.97
CA PRO A 828 -14.79 39.17 25.52
C PRO A 828 -15.67 39.93 26.54
N PRO A 829 -16.59 40.76 26.10
CA PRO A 829 -17.47 41.46 27.00
C PRO A 829 -18.24 40.44 27.83
N THR A 830 -18.21 40.55 29.14
CA THR A 830 -19.04 39.76 30.05
C THR A 830 -20.51 40.15 29.78
N VAL A 831 -21.25 39.23 29.19
CA VAL A 831 -22.68 39.38 29.06
C VAL A 831 -23.23 39.32 30.49
N LYS A 832 -23.57 40.49 31.08
CA LYS A 832 -24.34 40.55 32.30
C LYS A 832 -25.68 39.83 32.04
N SER A 833 -26.04 38.89 32.89
CA SER A 833 -27.28 38.09 32.81
C SER A 833 -28.57 38.91 33.09
N ASP A 834 -28.52 40.22 33.05
CA ASP A 834 -29.61 41.10 33.46
C ASP A 834 -30.56 41.54 32.34
N SER A 835 -30.54 40.92 31.17
CA SER A 835 -31.50 41.21 30.11
C SER A 835 -32.18 39.97 29.54
N LEU A 836 -32.65 39.08 30.41
CA LEU A 836 -33.57 37.98 30.03
C LEU A 836 -35.03 38.41 30.24
N GLU A 837 -35.38 39.66 29.99
CA GLU A 837 -36.79 40.08 29.84
C GLU A 837 -36.92 40.92 28.57
N ASN A 838 -37.73 40.35 27.64
CA ASN A 838 -38.27 40.99 26.45
C ASN A 838 -37.29 41.22 25.27
N ASP A 839 -36.90 40.13 24.60
CA ASP A 839 -36.94 40.10 23.15
C ASP A 839 -37.28 38.67 22.69
N SER A 840 -38.56 38.30 22.84
CA SER A 840 -39.16 37.22 22.07
C SER A 840 -39.42 37.70 20.64
N LEU A 841 -38.36 38.06 19.93
CA LEU A 841 -38.36 37.97 18.48
C LEU A 841 -38.25 36.47 18.19
N SER A 842 -39.41 35.89 17.88
CA SER A 842 -39.53 34.63 17.18
C SER A 842 -38.47 34.61 16.09
N VAL A 843 -37.36 33.94 16.37
CA VAL A 843 -36.53 33.39 15.31
C VAL A 843 -37.46 32.35 14.69
N GLU A 844 -38.17 32.77 13.64
CA GLU A 844 -38.65 31.82 12.65
C GLU A 844 -37.46 30.90 12.38
N ARG A 845 -37.62 29.62 12.65
CA ARG A 845 -36.80 28.58 12.13
C ARG A 845 -36.89 28.72 10.62
N GLY A 846 -36.05 29.61 10.07
CA GLY A 846 -35.72 29.58 8.69
C GLY A 846 -35.17 28.19 8.44
N GLU A 847 -35.91 27.42 7.70
CA GLU A 847 -35.46 26.15 7.17
C GLU A 847 -34.10 26.40 6.58
N TYR A 848 -33.10 25.72 7.11
CA TYR A 848 -31.75 25.70 6.57
C TYR A 848 -31.79 24.99 5.21
N GLU A 849 -32.17 25.69 4.16
CA GLU A 849 -31.74 25.41 2.81
C GLU A 849 -30.29 25.90 2.67
N GLY A 850 -29.41 25.31 3.45
CA GLY A 850 -27.99 25.35 3.28
C GLY A 850 -27.59 24.08 2.57
N GLU A 851 -27.93 23.97 1.29
CA GLU A 851 -27.29 22.99 0.42
C GLU A 851 -25.78 23.24 0.47
N ASP A 852 -25.05 22.16 0.71
CA ASP A 852 -23.61 22.09 0.74
C ASP A 852 -22.98 22.76 -0.49
N LEU A 853 -22.58 24.02 -0.35
CA LEU A 853 -21.55 24.63 -1.21
C LEU A 853 -20.16 23.99 -0.96
N MET A 854 -20.13 22.97 -0.15
CA MET A 854 -18.93 22.40 0.44
C MET A 854 -18.85 20.90 0.17
N GLY A 855 -18.42 20.50 -1.01
CA GLY A 855 -17.93 19.16 -1.26
C GLY A 855 -18.63 18.38 -2.36
N GLY A 856 -18.00 18.35 -3.48
CA GLY A 856 -18.30 17.39 -4.52
C GLY A 856 -17.91 15.98 -4.10
N GLU A 857 -18.90 15.14 -3.82
CA GLU A 857 -18.74 13.72 -4.08
C GLU A 857 -18.85 13.54 -5.60
N GLY A 858 -17.91 12.81 -6.19
CA GLY A 858 -17.94 12.45 -7.60
C GLY A 858 -19.30 11.89 -7.99
N SER A 859 -19.91 12.57 -8.92
CA SER A 859 -21.23 12.32 -9.46
C SER A 859 -21.34 10.92 -10.07
N GLU A 860 -22.39 10.20 -9.70
CA GLU A 860 -23.15 9.42 -10.66
C GLU A 860 -24.63 9.72 -10.48
N SER A 861 -25.18 10.30 -11.56
CA SER A 861 -26.56 10.66 -11.77
C SER A 861 -27.51 9.46 -11.71
N HIS A 862 -28.70 9.63 -11.13
CA HIS A 862 -29.94 9.31 -11.84
C HIS A 862 -31.14 9.97 -11.17
N GLU A 863 -31.87 10.71 -12.01
CA GLU A 863 -33.20 11.29 -11.78
C GLU A 863 -34.24 10.24 -11.40
N SER A 864 -35.18 10.61 -10.53
CA SER A 864 -36.61 10.54 -10.88
C SER A 864 -37.44 11.23 -9.81
N ALA A 865 -38.20 12.19 -10.30
CA ALA A 865 -39.30 12.88 -9.59
C ALA A 865 -40.46 11.93 -9.30
N ILE A 866 -41.24 12.20 -8.25
CA ILE A 866 -42.70 12.19 -8.24
C ILE A 866 -43.19 12.92 -6.99
N GLU A 867 -44.19 13.80 -7.27
CA GLU A 867 -44.97 14.64 -6.39
C GLU A 867 -45.89 13.86 -5.41
N GLY A 868 -46.32 14.54 -4.34
CA GLY A 868 -47.71 14.43 -3.91
C GLY A 868 -48.01 14.40 -2.44
N ASN A 869 -48.45 15.56 -1.93
CA ASN A 869 -49.58 15.85 -1.01
C ASN A 869 -49.64 15.39 0.44
N GLU A 870 -49.67 16.44 1.25
CA GLU A 870 -50.55 16.83 2.40
C GLU A 870 -51.34 15.75 3.16
N THR A 871 -51.30 15.78 4.49
CA THR A 871 -52.33 16.40 5.39
C THR A 871 -52.10 16.12 6.91
N HIS A 872 -52.20 17.17 7.72
CA HIS A 872 -52.76 17.34 9.06
C HIS A 872 -52.91 16.13 9.99
N SER A 873 -52.61 16.16 11.29
CA SER A 873 -53.02 17.11 12.35
C SER A 873 -52.69 16.59 13.75
N GLU A 874 -52.42 17.54 14.64
CA GLU A 874 -52.85 17.66 16.04
C GLU A 874 -52.37 16.65 17.11
N SER A 875 -51.58 17.16 18.02
CA SER A 875 -51.85 17.67 19.40
C SER A 875 -52.00 16.58 20.46
N SER A 876 -51.34 16.59 21.57
CA SER A 876 -51.56 17.31 22.81
C SER A 876 -50.68 16.72 23.95
N THR A 877 -49.98 17.58 24.63
CA THR A 877 -49.94 17.85 26.11
C THR A 877 -49.97 16.68 27.08
N SER A 878 -49.09 16.57 28.05
CA SER A 878 -48.79 17.28 29.28
C SER A 878 -47.99 16.40 30.22
N ALA A 879 -46.94 16.89 30.77
CA ALA A 879 -46.74 17.39 32.15
C ALA A 879 -46.68 16.31 33.26
N THR A 880 -45.62 16.24 33.92
CA THR A 880 -45.17 16.79 35.21
C THR A 880 -44.61 15.76 36.19
N HIS A 881 -43.54 16.19 36.78
CA HIS A 881 -43.09 16.09 38.20
C HIS A 881 -42.37 14.83 38.72
N LYS A 882 -41.11 15.05 39.07
CA LYS A 882 -40.49 15.24 40.44
C LYS A 882 -40.30 13.93 41.20
N GLU A 883 -39.23 13.71 41.77
CA GLU A 883 -38.25 14.06 42.79
C GLU A 883 -37.60 12.75 43.25
N ALA A 884 -36.32 12.69 43.34
CA ALA A 884 -35.34 13.04 44.33
C ALA A 884 -35.02 11.93 45.38
N THR A 885 -33.78 11.89 45.67
CA THR A 885 -33.04 11.46 46.90
C THR A 885 -32.68 9.99 47.09
N GLU A 886 -31.46 9.76 47.16
CA GLU A 886 -30.39 9.70 48.17
C GLU A 886 -29.99 8.30 48.67
N ARG A 887 -28.67 8.09 48.68
CA ARG A 887 -27.78 7.43 49.65
C ARG A 887 -27.93 5.93 49.88
N THR A 888 -26.94 5.21 50.00
CA THR A 888 -25.55 5.12 50.48
C THR A 888 -25.12 3.65 50.63
N SER A 889 -23.92 3.42 50.30
CA SER A 889 -22.85 2.78 51.01
C SER A 889 -22.80 1.26 51.33
N HIS A 890 -21.65 0.78 51.15
CA HIS A 890 -20.86 -0.33 51.81
C HIS A 890 -21.22 -1.78 51.44
N SER A 891 -20.36 -2.65 51.22
CA SER A 891 -18.90 -2.94 51.41
C SER A 891 -18.72 -4.46 51.35
N ASN A 892 -17.58 -4.84 50.86
CA ASN A 892 -16.77 -6.03 51.23
C ASN A 892 -17.37 -7.44 51.05
N ALA A 893 -16.71 -8.28 50.39
CA ALA A 893 -15.46 -9.00 50.58
C ALA A 893 -15.60 -10.48 50.23
N THR A 894 -14.58 -10.96 49.59
CA THR A 894 -13.87 -12.23 49.73
C THR A 894 -14.57 -13.57 49.46
N SER A 895 -13.90 -14.24 48.61
CA SER A 895 -13.17 -15.49 48.72
C SER A 895 -13.74 -16.77 48.11
N ASN A 896 -12.86 -17.27 47.32
CA ASN A 896 -12.36 -18.66 47.22
C ASN A 896 -13.27 -19.84 46.90
N SER A 897 -12.87 -20.48 45.92
CA SER A 897 -12.23 -21.77 45.84
C SER A 897 -12.98 -22.86 45.08
N ASN A 898 -12.26 -23.37 44.13
CA ASN A 898 -11.91 -24.78 43.89
C ASN A 898 -12.96 -25.83 43.43
N VAL A 899 -12.49 -26.47 42.43
CA VAL A 899 -12.30 -27.94 42.24
C VAL A 899 -13.32 -28.71 41.45
N SER A 900 -12.81 -29.13 40.33
CA SER A 900 -12.64 -30.46 39.75
C SER A 900 -13.84 -31.24 39.16
N SER A 901 -13.51 -31.71 38.03
CA SER A 901 -13.46 -33.09 37.54
C SER A 901 -14.76 -33.74 37.05
N SER A 902 -14.71 -34.20 35.92
CA SER A 902 -14.49 -35.54 35.37
C SER A 902 -15.68 -36.07 34.57
N THR A 903 -15.28 -36.53 33.44
CA THR A 903 -15.33 -37.86 32.80
C THR A 903 -16.57 -38.30 32.07
N ASN A 904 -16.19 -38.68 30.79
CA ASN A 904 -16.63 -39.90 30.10
C ASN A 904 -18.10 -40.07 29.64
N THR A 905 -18.37 -40.58 28.53
CA THR A 905 -17.83 -41.55 27.57
C THR A 905 -18.78 -41.78 26.40
N LYS A 906 -18.22 -42.09 25.23
CA LYS A 906 -18.66 -43.09 24.20
C LYS A 906 -20.09 -42.98 23.63
N SER A 907 -20.36 -43.17 22.35
CA SER A 907 -19.81 -44.04 21.31
C SER A 907 -20.61 -43.90 20.00
N SER A 908 -19.91 -43.95 18.90
CA SER A 908 -20.03 -44.81 17.72
C SER A 908 -21.33 -44.85 16.93
N LYS A 909 -21.28 -44.62 15.62
CA LYS A 909 -21.22 -45.56 14.49
C LYS A 909 -21.61 -44.90 13.15
N LYS A 910 -20.70 -45.00 12.20
CA LYS A 910 -20.79 -45.35 10.78
C LYS A 910 -22.07 -45.08 10.01
N SER A 911 -21.98 -44.35 8.88
CA SER A 911 -22.01 -45.00 7.59
C SER A 911 -21.71 -44.06 6.41
N LYS A 912 -21.14 -44.61 5.39
CA LYS A 912 -20.53 -44.19 4.15
C LYS A 912 -21.44 -43.45 3.16
N LYS A 913 -20.75 -42.69 2.31
CA LYS A 913 -20.92 -42.31 0.88
C LYS A 913 -21.38 -40.88 0.70
N SER A 914 -20.86 -40.06 -0.18
CA SER A 914 -19.91 -40.10 -1.28
C SER A 914 -19.62 -38.65 -1.70
N SER A 915 -18.37 -38.33 -1.84
CA SER A 915 -17.69 -37.45 -2.78
C SER A 915 -18.47 -36.38 -3.55
N THR A 916 -17.77 -35.22 -3.59
CA THR A 916 -17.86 -34.08 -4.50
C THR A 916 -18.68 -32.90 -4.01
N SER A 917 -17.99 -32.01 -3.26
CA SER A 917 -18.00 -30.55 -3.38
C SER A 917 -17.34 -29.91 -2.16
N SER A 918 -15.99 -29.91 -2.10
CA SER A 918 -15.25 -29.30 -1.00
C SER A 918 -14.28 -28.22 -1.48
N ASN A 919 -14.74 -27.32 -2.37
CA ASN A 919 -13.94 -26.17 -2.77
C ASN A 919 -14.67 -24.82 -2.70
N ALA A 920 -15.82 -24.77 -2.03
CA ALA A 920 -16.60 -23.54 -1.91
C ALA A 920 -16.64 -22.95 -0.49
N GLU A 921 -16.20 -23.66 0.52
CA GLU A 921 -16.27 -23.20 1.92
C GLU A 921 -14.99 -22.47 2.40
N SER A 922 -13.86 -22.64 1.72
CA SER A 922 -12.62 -21.94 2.09
C SER A 922 -12.48 -20.51 1.55
N LEU A 923 -13.48 -19.97 0.87
CA LEU A 923 -13.49 -18.60 0.34
C LEU A 923 -14.20 -17.59 1.26
N PHE A 924 -14.74 -18.04 2.39
CA PHE A 924 -15.38 -17.20 3.41
C PHE A 924 -14.66 -17.23 4.78
N GLU A 925 -13.48 -17.86 4.88
CA GLU A 925 -12.48 -17.66 5.92
C GLU A 925 -11.43 -16.66 5.37
#